data_e97c5b81fbe1b27e8b6bf4be542e85af
#
_entry.id   e97c5b81fbe1b27e8b6bf4be542e85af
#
_cell.length_a   1.000
_cell.length_b   1.000
_cell.length_c   1.000
_cell.angle_alpha   90.00
_cell.angle_beta   90.00
_cell.angle_gamma   90.00
#
_symmetry.space_group_name_H-M   'P 1'
#
loop_
_entity.id
_entity.type
_entity.pdbx_description
1 polymer ?
#
loop_
_entity_poly.entity_id
_entity_poly.type
_entity_poly.pdbx_seq_one_letter_code
_entity_poly.pdbx_strand_id
1 'polypeptide(L)'
;MYMKHESYPAALLELVAIANDAVRQIPPLFPLASSVAVNPFLGHQDESFAVAAARLGRVAGQRITPDRSVWAQKLRTGELLDADLVEARTAIDTPFDIPSLEDLKTALGAEPEPMAALPTVAELATEVSGVDWSGLIEERIGAWAASHFDQGQALWQPARTGGAFSAWRDFASRDLTLEIHGLKGFGAFVAGTNRSQWRAIGRACETLGVTPGSAGTAFHRWLITLGGWAQYARYLLWQAELAGQTETTTTELLAIRLVFEEALFNQYRDQISARWVETIAQHEAPITPTRDLAIDAIWQDATERAQQRKLGEALTAHHPRKAEGRPLVQAAFCIDVRSEVFRRALEAQGAGIETIGFAGFFGLASAHKAAGSDVTELRGPVLLNPNVTSTAAEDQHADLKRRYTARAKRAWGRFKLAAVSSFAFVEATGPVYAGKLLRDAMGPKNGTGRIDPAPQLDPSIDLATRVDMAKSILTAMSLTDNFAPIVMLTGHGADVTNNPHESALQCGACGGHAGDVSARLLAGLLNDGAVRDGLRTAGIDIPTDTLFLPALHHTTTDEVTLFDQDIGKGAQAEEIENLRGWLQSAGRLARAERADRLPRATKSDDIARRAVDWAELRPEWGLAGCRTFIAASRNRTDGVGLAGRSFLHSYDWRADEGLGVLELIMTAPVVVASWISLQYYGSTVAPKLFGGGNKLLHNVVGGIGVVEGNGGSLRPGLPWQSVHDGENLQHEPLRLSVIIEAPIEAMNGILERHSGVKALFDNRWLHLIAMDENGDLAWRYHRDLEWVPMTNNAEEHQTIAAE
;
A
#
# COMPACT_ATOMS: atom_id res chain seq x y z
N MET A 1 -7.79 -38.23 -21.58
CA MET A 1 -6.37 -37.89 -21.53
C MET A 1 -5.85 -38.29 -20.15
N TYR A 2 -5.11 -39.41 -20.05
CA TYR A 2 -4.58 -39.89 -18.77
C TYR A 2 -3.49 -38.91 -18.29
N MET A 3 -3.77 -38.12 -17.24
CA MET A 3 -2.72 -37.42 -16.50
C MET A 3 -1.84 -38.51 -15.85
N LYS A 4 -0.60 -38.65 -16.34
CA LYS A 4 0.43 -39.39 -15.60
C LYS A 4 0.68 -38.59 -14.30
N HIS A 5 0.28 -39.13 -13.17
CA HIS A 5 0.74 -38.64 -11.87
C HIS A 5 2.26 -38.83 -11.85
N GLU A 6 2.99 -37.75 -12.00
CA GLU A 6 4.43 -37.77 -11.76
C GLU A 6 4.66 -37.99 -10.27
N SER A 7 5.31 -39.10 -9.92
CA SER A 7 5.76 -39.33 -8.54
C SER A 7 7.10 -38.60 -8.37
N TYR A 8 7.21 -37.76 -7.35
CA TYR A 8 8.45 -37.10 -6.97
C TYR A 8 9.07 -37.80 -5.76
N PRO A 9 10.42 -37.90 -5.67
CA PRO A 9 11.11 -38.36 -4.47
C PRO A 9 10.77 -37.48 -3.25
N ALA A 10 10.76 -38.07 -2.04
CA ALA A 10 10.42 -37.38 -0.81
C ALA A 10 11.28 -36.13 -0.58
N ALA A 11 12.59 -36.21 -0.82
CA ALA A 11 13.49 -35.06 -0.70
C ALA A 11 13.13 -33.92 -1.66
N LEU A 12 12.62 -34.22 -2.86
CA LEU A 12 12.17 -33.19 -3.79
C LEU A 12 10.85 -32.55 -3.31
N LEU A 13 9.95 -33.33 -2.73
CA LEU A 13 8.70 -32.81 -2.17
C LEU A 13 8.96 -31.85 -1.01
N GLU A 14 9.95 -32.14 -0.18
CA GLU A 14 10.39 -31.25 0.89
C GLU A 14 10.92 -29.93 0.34
N LEU A 15 11.81 -29.95 -0.66
CA LEU A 15 12.29 -28.74 -1.33
C LEU A 15 11.18 -27.93 -2.00
N VAL A 16 10.17 -28.61 -2.57
CA VAL A 16 8.98 -27.96 -3.15
C VAL A 16 8.17 -27.24 -2.08
N ALA A 17 7.99 -27.83 -0.91
CA ALA A 17 7.31 -27.18 0.21
C ALA A 17 8.06 -25.93 0.66
N ILE A 18 9.38 -26.05 0.85
CA ILE A 18 10.23 -24.92 1.23
C ILE A 18 10.22 -23.82 0.16
N ALA A 19 10.21 -24.17 -1.13
CA ALA A 19 10.11 -23.20 -2.21
C ALA A 19 8.78 -22.42 -2.17
N ASN A 20 7.67 -23.09 -1.87
CA ASN A 20 6.37 -22.44 -1.71
C ASN A 20 6.33 -21.52 -0.48
N ASP A 21 7.04 -21.84 0.59
CA ASP A 21 7.16 -20.98 1.77
C ASP A 21 8.05 -19.75 1.46
N ALA A 22 9.18 -19.96 0.77
CA ALA A 22 10.07 -18.86 0.35
C ALA A 22 9.37 -17.88 -0.62
N VAL A 23 8.51 -18.37 -1.50
CA VAL A 23 7.68 -17.53 -2.39
C VAL A 23 6.76 -16.60 -1.59
N ARG A 24 6.23 -17.05 -0.47
CA ARG A 24 5.34 -16.22 0.38
C ARG A 24 6.09 -15.13 1.16
N GLN A 25 7.40 -15.23 1.27
CA GLN A 25 8.24 -14.16 1.85
C GLN A 25 8.41 -12.95 0.90
N ILE A 26 8.11 -13.13 -0.40
CA ILE A 26 8.12 -12.04 -1.37
C ILE A 26 6.79 -11.28 -1.30
N PRO A 27 6.80 -9.94 -1.13
CA PRO A 27 5.56 -9.16 -1.13
C PRO A 27 4.97 -9.07 -2.55
N PRO A 28 3.63 -8.98 -2.70
CA PRO A 28 3.01 -8.83 -4.02
C PRO A 28 3.17 -7.39 -4.56
N LEU A 29 3.42 -7.26 -5.85
CA LEU A 29 3.39 -5.99 -6.59
C LEU A 29 2.11 -5.91 -7.42
N PHE A 30 1.21 -5.02 -7.06
CA PHE A 30 -0.01 -4.77 -7.81
C PHE A 30 0.28 -3.99 -9.11
N PRO A 31 -0.39 -4.31 -10.23
CA PRO A 31 -0.20 -3.61 -11.49
C PRO A 31 -0.62 -2.14 -11.38
N LEU A 32 -0.07 -1.28 -12.26
CA LEU A 32 -0.25 0.18 -12.20
C LEU A 32 -1.72 0.63 -12.18
N ALA A 33 -2.61 -0.09 -12.84
CA ALA A 33 -4.04 0.25 -12.89
C ALA A 33 -4.77 0.07 -11.54
N SER A 34 -4.20 -0.72 -10.63
CA SER A 34 -4.73 -0.99 -9.29
C SER A 34 -3.60 -0.99 -8.25
N SER A 35 -2.56 -0.19 -8.50
CA SER A 35 -1.42 -0.06 -7.60
C SER A 35 -1.87 0.56 -6.29
N VAL A 36 -1.90 -0.26 -5.25
CA VAL A 36 -2.15 0.17 -3.88
C VAL A 36 -0.87 0.01 -3.07
N ALA A 37 -0.82 0.70 -1.93
CA ALA A 37 0.24 0.46 -0.97
C ALA A 37 0.13 -0.95 -0.42
N VAL A 38 1.23 -1.70 -0.46
CA VAL A 38 1.31 -3.08 0.00
C VAL A 38 2.38 -3.19 1.07
N ASN A 39 2.11 -3.92 2.13
CA ASN A 39 3.12 -4.18 3.16
C ASN A 39 4.31 -4.97 2.58
N PRO A 40 5.51 -4.37 2.45
CA PRO A 40 6.67 -5.07 1.93
C PRO A 40 7.21 -6.15 2.88
N PHE A 41 6.73 -6.17 4.13
CA PHE A 41 7.08 -7.15 5.15
C PHE A 41 5.97 -8.19 5.36
N LEU A 42 5.02 -8.32 4.43
CA LEU A 42 3.86 -9.19 4.57
C LEU A 42 4.25 -10.66 4.87
N GLY A 43 5.31 -11.15 4.24
CA GLY A 43 5.82 -12.51 4.46
C GLY A 43 6.64 -12.71 5.73
N HIS A 44 6.82 -11.65 6.56
CA HIS A 44 7.65 -11.67 7.77
C HIS A 44 6.86 -11.30 9.04
N GLN A 45 5.54 -11.22 8.96
CA GLN A 45 4.71 -10.77 10.08
C GLN A 45 4.74 -11.72 11.28
N ASP A 46 5.04 -13.00 11.04
CA ASP A 46 5.21 -14.01 12.11
C ASP A 46 6.58 -13.95 12.79
N GLU A 47 7.48 -13.12 12.31
CA GLU A 47 8.80 -12.87 12.91
C GLU A 47 8.83 -11.50 13.59
N SER A 48 9.56 -11.39 14.70
CA SER A 48 9.79 -10.09 15.32
C SER A 48 10.53 -9.15 14.34
N PHE A 49 10.32 -7.86 14.49
CA PHE A 49 10.96 -6.84 13.66
C PHE A 49 12.49 -7.01 13.56
N ALA A 50 13.16 -7.34 14.68
CA ALA A 50 14.60 -7.55 14.70
C ALA A 50 15.04 -8.83 13.94
N VAL A 51 14.26 -9.91 14.02
CA VAL A 51 14.53 -11.16 13.27
C VAL A 51 14.33 -10.93 11.78
N ALA A 52 13.26 -10.25 11.38
CA ALA A 52 13.03 -9.88 9.98
C ALA A 52 14.15 -8.96 9.44
N ALA A 53 14.67 -8.02 10.26
CA ALA A 53 15.83 -7.21 9.91
C ALA A 53 17.07 -8.06 9.66
N ALA A 54 17.33 -9.06 10.50
CA ALA A 54 18.44 -10.00 10.33
C ALA A 54 18.28 -10.85 9.06
N ARG A 55 17.06 -11.31 8.77
CA ARG A 55 16.75 -12.06 7.54
C ARG A 55 17.02 -11.22 6.30
N LEU A 56 16.46 -9.99 6.25
CA LEU A 56 16.66 -9.09 5.10
C LEU A 56 18.12 -8.64 4.96
N GLY A 57 18.85 -8.53 6.07
CA GLY A 57 20.30 -8.38 6.05
C GLY A 57 20.99 -9.54 5.33
N ARG A 58 20.66 -10.78 5.69
CA ARG A 58 21.23 -12.01 5.11
C ARG A 58 20.90 -12.18 3.63
N VAL A 59 19.64 -11.92 3.23
CA VAL A 59 19.19 -12.21 1.86
C VAL A 59 19.27 -11.03 0.91
N ALA A 60 19.29 -9.79 1.41
CA ALA A 60 19.27 -8.59 0.58
C ALA A 60 20.37 -7.58 0.92
N GLY A 61 21.09 -7.76 2.01
CA GLY A 61 22.11 -6.80 2.47
C GLY A 61 21.51 -5.44 2.83
N GLN A 62 20.26 -5.40 3.25
CA GLN A 62 19.54 -4.16 3.51
C GLN A 62 19.18 -4.03 4.98
N ARG A 63 19.40 -2.84 5.52
CA ARG A 63 18.82 -2.42 6.80
C ARG A 63 17.37 -2.02 6.59
N ILE A 64 16.56 -2.25 7.62
CA ILE A 64 15.15 -1.80 7.65
C ILE A 64 14.90 -0.79 8.77
N THR A 65 15.94 -0.11 9.21
CA THR A 65 15.90 0.99 10.17
C THR A 65 16.53 2.24 9.55
N PRO A 66 16.15 3.45 10.00
CA PRO A 66 16.83 4.67 9.62
C PRO A 66 18.31 4.67 9.98
N ASP A 67 19.05 5.60 9.39
CA ASP A 67 20.42 5.87 9.81
C ASP A 67 20.47 6.39 11.27
N ARG A 68 21.49 5.97 12.03
CA ARG A 68 21.67 6.37 13.44
C ARG A 68 21.78 7.87 13.64
N SER A 69 22.23 8.62 12.63
CA SER A 69 22.30 10.09 12.64
C SER A 69 20.92 10.73 12.84
N VAL A 70 19.84 10.11 12.35
CA VAL A 70 18.47 10.58 12.53
C VAL A 70 18.09 10.57 14.01
N TRP A 71 18.38 9.49 14.70
CA TRP A 71 18.12 9.37 16.15
C TRP A 71 19.01 10.29 16.96
N ALA A 72 20.29 10.40 16.60
CA ALA A 72 21.22 11.33 17.24
C ALA A 72 20.74 12.77 17.12
N GLN A 73 20.14 13.16 16.00
CA GLN A 73 19.54 14.47 15.82
C GLN A 73 18.34 14.68 16.74
N LYS A 74 17.41 13.73 16.79
CA LYS A 74 16.21 13.78 17.63
C LYS A 74 16.53 13.86 19.13
N LEU A 75 17.54 13.14 19.58
CA LEU A 75 18.03 13.24 20.95
C LEU A 75 18.59 14.64 21.27
N ARG A 76 19.38 15.21 20.35
CA ARG A 76 19.96 16.57 20.51
C ARG A 76 18.91 17.67 20.50
N THR A 77 17.83 17.51 19.72
CA THR A 77 16.74 18.50 19.65
C THR A 77 15.73 18.35 20.79
N GLY A 78 15.84 17.31 21.63
CA GLY A 78 14.88 17.04 22.68
C GLY A 78 13.54 16.46 22.16
N GLU A 79 13.50 16.03 20.92
CA GLU A 79 12.34 15.32 20.40
C GLU A 79 12.18 13.94 20.98
N LEU A 80 13.31 13.28 21.28
CA LEU A 80 13.43 12.00 21.96
C LEU A 80 14.07 12.23 23.32
N LEU A 81 13.48 11.68 24.38
CA LEU A 81 13.93 11.80 25.76
C LEU A 81 14.60 10.50 26.24
N ASP A 82 15.40 10.61 27.27
CA ASP A 82 16.02 9.46 27.93
C ASP A 82 14.99 8.47 28.46
N ALA A 83 13.86 8.95 28.97
CA ALA A 83 12.76 8.12 29.41
C ALA A 83 12.19 7.24 28.28
N ASP A 84 11.98 7.81 27.08
CA ASP A 84 11.52 7.06 25.91
C ASP A 84 12.48 5.89 25.60
N LEU A 85 13.79 6.11 25.77
CA LEU A 85 14.83 5.12 25.52
C LEU A 85 14.88 4.04 26.61
N VAL A 86 14.70 4.41 27.89
CA VAL A 86 14.62 3.46 29.02
C VAL A 86 13.43 2.52 28.84
N GLU A 87 12.26 3.06 28.52
CA GLU A 87 11.07 2.26 28.26
C GLU A 87 11.26 1.32 27.06
N ALA A 88 11.84 1.80 25.95
CA ALA A 88 12.09 0.99 24.78
C ALA A 88 13.06 -0.16 25.07
N ARG A 89 14.15 0.11 25.82
CA ARG A 89 15.11 -0.90 26.24
C ARG A 89 14.46 -2.02 27.06
N THR A 90 13.59 -1.65 27.99
CA THR A 90 12.87 -2.61 28.84
C THR A 90 11.86 -3.44 28.04
N ALA A 91 11.28 -2.84 27.01
CA ALA A 91 10.22 -3.46 26.23
C ALA A 91 10.71 -4.40 25.12
N ILE A 92 11.96 -4.24 24.64
CA ILE A 92 12.50 -5.08 23.57
C ILE A 92 13.24 -6.27 24.14
N ASP A 93 12.70 -7.44 23.83
CA ASP A 93 13.33 -8.70 24.16
C ASP A 93 14.53 -8.93 23.24
N THR A 94 15.72 -9.11 23.83
CA THR A 94 16.97 -9.31 23.08
C THR A 94 17.86 -10.32 23.80
N PRO A 95 18.55 -11.21 23.06
CA PRO A 95 19.50 -12.15 23.64
C PRO A 95 20.80 -11.47 24.10
N PHE A 96 20.97 -10.18 23.84
CA PHE A 96 22.15 -9.43 24.19
C PHE A 96 21.95 -8.69 25.52
N ASP A 97 22.94 -8.73 26.37
CA ASP A 97 23.05 -7.79 27.47
C ASP A 97 23.33 -6.39 26.88
N ILE A 98 22.34 -5.50 26.95
CA ILE A 98 22.46 -4.09 26.57
C ILE A 98 22.50 -3.29 27.87
N PRO A 99 23.72 -3.01 28.38
CA PRO A 99 23.88 -2.76 29.79
C PRO A 99 23.38 -1.42 30.27
N SER A 100 23.54 -0.35 29.49
CA SER A 100 23.19 0.98 29.97
C SER A 100 22.64 1.93 28.91
N LEU A 101 22.01 2.99 29.38
CA LEU A 101 21.57 4.10 28.56
C LEU A 101 22.76 4.78 27.85
N GLU A 102 23.91 4.85 28.52
CA GLU A 102 25.13 5.45 27.97
C GLU A 102 25.71 4.61 26.83
N ASP A 103 25.62 3.27 26.91
CA ASP A 103 26.05 2.39 25.83
C ASP A 103 25.18 2.57 24.58
N LEU A 104 23.86 2.73 24.75
CA LEU A 104 22.94 3.04 23.66
C LEU A 104 23.27 4.38 23.00
N LYS A 105 23.54 5.42 23.80
CA LYS A 105 23.94 6.75 23.28
C LYS A 105 25.28 6.70 22.57
N THR A 106 26.25 5.98 23.14
CA THR A 106 27.58 5.79 22.52
C THR A 106 27.46 5.10 21.15
N ALA A 107 26.57 4.12 21.03
CA ALA A 107 26.32 3.42 19.79
C ALA A 107 25.83 4.33 18.63
N LEU A 108 25.20 5.47 18.93
CA LEU A 108 24.83 6.45 17.89
C LEU A 108 26.02 7.11 17.19
N GLY A 109 27.15 7.20 17.89
CA GLY A 109 28.40 7.75 17.33
C GLY A 109 29.24 6.72 16.56
N ALA A 110 28.87 5.44 16.60
CA ALA A 110 29.57 4.36 15.92
C ALA A 110 28.87 4.00 14.60
N GLU A 111 29.66 3.76 13.56
CA GLU A 111 29.12 3.13 12.34
C GLU A 111 28.77 1.68 12.67
N PRO A 112 27.54 1.25 12.40
CA PRO A 112 27.15 -0.15 12.59
C PRO A 112 27.85 -1.04 11.58
N GLU A 113 28.03 -2.32 11.91
CA GLU A 113 28.65 -3.29 11.00
C GLU A 113 27.96 -3.27 9.62
N PRO A 114 28.75 -3.24 8.52
CA PRO A 114 28.19 -3.29 7.16
C PRO A 114 27.36 -4.55 6.97
N MET A 115 26.13 -4.39 6.48
CA MET A 115 25.30 -5.52 6.09
C MET A 115 25.58 -5.91 4.66
N ALA A 116 25.92 -7.18 4.43
CA ALA A 116 26.09 -7.75 3.10
C ALA A 116 25.18 -8.98 2.95
N ALA A 117 24.51 -9.08 1.82
CA ALA A 117 23.80 -10.31 1.50
C ALA A 117 24.77 -11.47 1.31
N LEU A 118 24.34 -12.67 1.63
CA LEU A 118 25.08 -13.86 1.26
C LEU A 118 25.21 -13.93 -0.27
N PRO A 119 26.43 -14.21 -0.81
CA PRO A 119 26.62 -14.16 -2.25
C PRO A 119 25.86 -15.27 -2.97
N THR A 120 25.38 -14.97 -4.17
CA THR A 120 24.89 -15.98 -5.12
C THR A 120 26.07 -16.58 -5.90
N VAL A 121 25.84 -17.69 -6.60
CA VAL A 121 26.86 -18.23 -7.50
C VAL A 121 27.22 -17.22 -8.59
N ALA A 122 26.23 -16.47 -9.10
CA ALA A 122 26.45 -15.44 -10.10
C ALA A 122 27.39 -14.33 -9.61
N GLU A 123 27.24 -13.89 -8.36
CA GLU A 123 28.13 -12.89 -7.74
C GLU A 123 29.54 -13.45 -7.55
N LEU A 124 29.69 -14.68 -7.07
CA LEU A 124 31.00 -15.34 -6.96
C LEU A 124 31.68 -15.53 -8.32
N ALA A 125 30.88 -15.90 -9.35
CA ALA A 125 31.40 -16.02 -10.72
C ALA A 125 31.82 -14.65 -11.29
N THR A 126 31.12 -13.58 -10.95
CA THR A 126 31.47 -12.20 -11.31
C THR A 126 32.83 -11.83 -10.72
N GLU A 127 33.05 -12.11 -9.44
CA GLU A 127 34.33 -11.80 -8.76
C GLU A 127 35.54 -12.49 -9.41
N VAL A 128 35.43 -13.76 -9.84
CA VAL A 128 36.54 -14.53 -10.40
C VAL A 128 36.74 -14.31 -11.90
N SER A 129 35.68 -13.92 -12.63
CA SER A 129 35.75 -13.74 -14.09
C SER A 129 35.85 -12.28 -14.54
N GLY A 130 35.45 -11.34 -13.71
CA GLY A 130 35.29 -9.92 -14.08
C GLY A 130 34.10 -9.62 -14.99
N VAL A 131 33.25 -10.62 -15.30
CA VAL A 131 32.03 -10.45 -16.08
C VAL A 131 30.85 -10.25 -15.09
N ASP A 132 30.06 -9.20 -15.26
CA ASP A 132 28.88 -8.94 -14.42
C ASP A 132 27.75 -9.94 -14.72
N TRP A 133 27.88 -11.16 -14.20
CA TRP A 133 26.88 -12.22 -14.39
C TRP A 133 25.56 -11.89 -13.72
N SER A 134 25.59 -11.25 -12.57
CA SER A 134 24.35 -10.85 -11.87
C SER A 134 23.53 -9.87 -12.69
N GLY A 135 24.16 -8.80 -13.18
CA GLY A 135 23.48 -7.81 -14.01
C GLY A 135 22.99 -8.40 -15.35
N LEU A 136 23.79 -9.27 -15.99
CA LEU A 136 23.39 -9.95 -17.22
C LEU A 136 22.18 -10.86 -17.02
N ILE A 137 22.12 -11.63 -15.93
CA ILE A 137 20.98 -12.49 -15.60
C ILE A 137 19.73 -11.66 -15.36
N GLU A 138 19.84 -10.61 -14.55
CA GLU A 138 18.72 -9.70 -14.27
C GLU A 138 18.19 -9.05 -15.55
N GLU A 139 19.07 -8.57 -16.43
CA GLU A 139 18.71 -8.00 -17.73
C GLU A 139 17.97 -9.02 -18.61
N ARG A 140 18.49 -10.25 -18.72
CA ARG A 140 17.88 -11.26 -19.61
C ARG A 140 16.54 -11.75 -19.08
N ILE A 141 16.42 -11.97 -17.77
CA ILE A 141 15.15 -12.31 -17.13
C ILE A 141 14.18 -11.14 -17.29
N GLY A 142 14.61 -9.91 -17.04
CA GLY A 142 13.80 -8.71 -17.18
C GLY A 142 13.26 -8.50 -18.60
N ALA A 143 14.11 -8.66 -19.62
CA ALA A 143 13.72 -8.53 -21.02
C ALA A 143 12.67 -9.57 -21.46
N TRP A 144 12.85 -10.83 -21.01
CA TRP A 144 11.88 -11.89 -21.24
C TRP A 144 10.57 -11.62 -20.46
N ALA A 145 10.66 -11.29 -19.18
CA ALA A 145 9.52 -11.07 -18.31
C ALA A 145 8.66 -9.88 -18.78
N ALA A 146 9.27 -8.79 -19.24
CA ALA A 146 8.58 -7.65 -19.81
C ALA A 146 7.70 -8.04 -21.00
N SER A 147 8.15 -8.99 -21.82
CA SER A 147 7.41 -9.53 -22.95
C SER A 147 6.37 -10.57 -22.51
N HIS A 148 6.74 -11.45 -21.58
CA HIS A 148 5.88 -12.54 -21.12
C HIS A 148 4.67 -12.04 -20.32
N PHE A 149 4.88 -11.06 -19.45
CA PHE A 149 3.83 -10.51 -18.57
C PHE A 149 3.09 -9.31 -19.17
N ASP A 150 3.41 -8.88 -20.40
CA ASP A 150 2.78 -7.71 -21.03
C ASP A 150 1.26 -7.81 -21.02
N GLN A 151 0.60 -6.77 -20.52
CA GLN A 151 -0.85 -6.65 -20.45
C GLN A 151 -1.44 -5.82 -21.63
N GLY A 152 -0.91 -6.03 -22.81
CA GLY A 152 -1.47 -5.47 -24.05
C GLY A 152 -0.87 -4.13 -24.47
N GLN A 153 0.31 -3.77 -24.00
CA GLN A 153 1.08 -2.65 -24.55
C GLN A 153 1.74 -3.01 -25.87
N ALA A 154 2.32 -4.21 -25.98
CA ALA A 154 2.93 -4.68 -27.22
C ALA A 154 1.88 -5.05 -28.28
N LEU A 155 2.22 -4.80 -29.52
CA LEU A 155 1.39 -5.23 -30.66
C LEU A 155 1.45 -6.76 -30.88
N TRP A 156 2.55 -7.37 -30.49
CA TRP A 156 2.82 -8.79 -30.62
C TRP A 156 3.12 -9.38 -29.25
N GLN A 157 2.41 -10.41 -28.88
CA GLN A 157 2.63 -11.14 -27.64
C GLN A 157 3.22 -12.52 -27.95
N PRO A 158 4.24 -12.98 -27.20
CA PRO A 158 4.74 -14.34 -27.33
C PRO A 158 3.66 -15.35 -26.86
N ALA A 159 3.79 -16.58 -27.36
CA ALA A 159 2.93 -17.65 -26.89
C ALA A 159 3.18 -17.93 -25.40
N ARG A 160 2.11 -17.99 -24.59
CA ARG A 160 2.17 -18.23 -23.14
C ARG A 160 1.75 -19.66 -22.77
N THR A 161 1.78 -20.59 -23.71
CA THR A 161 1.38 -21.97 -23.49
C THR A 161 2.45 -22.71 -22.68
N GLY A 162 2.03 -23.43 -21.65
CA GLY A 162 2.89 -24.30 -20.85
C GLY A 162 3.58 -23.66 -19.65
N GLY A 163 3.14 -22.46 -19.21
CA GLY A 163 3.69 -21.77 -18.03
C GLY A 163 4.93 -20.91 -18.34
N ALA A 164 5.36 -20.16 -17.33
CA ALA A 164 6.46 -19.20 -17.41
C ALA A 164 7.81 -19.92 -17.67
N PHE A 165 8.06 -21.02 -16.96
CA PHE A 165 9.31 -21.78 -17.10
C PHE A 165 9.47 -22.37 -18.52
N SER A 166 8.40 -22.91 -19.09
CA SER A 166 8.42 -23.43 -20.45
C SER A 166 8.65 -22.33 -21.49
N ALA A 167 7.94 -21.19 -21.36
CA ALA A 167 8.11 -20.05 -22.25
C ALA A 167 9.52 -19.45 -22.17
N TRP A 168 10.08 -19.37 -20.95
CA TRP A 168 11.45 -18.91 -20.75
C TRP A 168 12.48 -19.87 -21.40
N ARG A 169 12.32 -21.20 -21.25
CA ARG A 169 13.22 -22.17 -21.88
C ARG A 169 13.25 -22.05 -23.41
N ASP A 170 12.09 -21.79 -24.04
CA ASP A 170 12.00 -21.58 -25.48
C ASP A 170 12.71 -20.30 -25.93
N PHE A 171 12.71 -19.26 -25.08
CA PHE A 171 13.45 -18.02 -25.28
C PHE A 171 14.96 -18.24 -25.04
N ALA A 172 15.34 -18.71 -23.87
CA ALA A 172 16.72 -18.78 -23.40
C ALA A 172 17.57 -19.80 -24.18
N SER A 173 16.96 -20.87 -24.71
CA SER A 173 17.68 -21.83 -25.58
C SER A 173 18.14 -21.23 -26.92
N ARG A 174 17.65 -20.06 -27.29
CA ARG A 174 18.00 -19.34 -28.52
C ARG A 174 18.69 -18.00 -28.28
N ASP A 175 18.76 -17.57 -27.03
CA ASP A 175 19.42 -16.34 -26.62
C ASP A 175 20.92 -16.57 -26.45
N LEU A 176 21.71 -16.03 -27.37
CA LEU A 176 23.16 -16.17 -27.37
C LEU A 176 23.90 -15.17 -26.47
N THR A 177 23.16 -14.27 -25.80
CA THR A 177 23.78 -13.18 -25.03
C THR A 177 24.79 -13.71 -24.00
N LEU A 178 24.40 -14.70 -23.21
CA LEU A 178 25.31 -15.27 -22.18
C LEU A 178 26.49 -16.01 -22.77
N GLU A 179 26.31 -16.68 -23.92
CA GLU A 179 27.41 -17.36 -24.61
C GLU A 179 28.41 -16.34 -25.18
N ILE A 180 27.93 -15.21 -25.72
CA ILE A 180 28.78 -14.11 -26.20
C ILE A 180 29.62 -13.53 -25.04
N HIS A 181 29.05 -13.47 -23.84
CA HIS A 181 29.76 -13.04 -22.63
C HIS A 181 30.63 -14.15 -21.99
N GLY A 182 30.60 -15.36 -22.53
CA GLY A 182 31.53 -16.42 -22.14
C GLY A 182 30.95 -17.59 -21.33
N LEU A 183 29.62 -17.64 -21.11
CA LEU A 183 28.96 -18.82 -20.52
C LEU A 183 28.75 -19.89 -21.61
N LYS A 184 29.73 -20.77 -21.77
CA LYS A 184 29.79 -21.72 -22.87
C LYS A 184 28.67 -22.74 -22.86
N GLY A 185 27.98 -22.87 -23.99
CA GLY A 185 26.95 -23.89 -24.21
C GLY A 185 25.68 -23.68 -23.40
N PHE A 186 25.40 -22.47 -22.95
CA PHE A 186 24.23 -22.16 -22.11
C PHE A 186 22.88 -22.48 -22.80
N GLY A 187 22.72 -22.13 -24.07
CA GLY A 187 21.52 -22.45 -24.83
C GLY A 187 21.24 -23.98 -24.91
N ALA A 188 22.29 -24.79 -25.12
CA ALA A 188 22.16 -26.24 -25.10
C ALA A 188 21.86 -26.79 -23.69
N PHE A 189 22.45 -26.20 -22.65
CA PHE A 189 22.20 -26.54 -21.27
C PHE A 189 20.72 -26.29 -20.90
N VAL A 190 20.16 -25.15 -21.27
CA VAL A 190 18.74 -24.80 -21.09
C VAL A 190 17.84 -25.77 -21.86
N ALA A 191 18.15 -26.06 -23.11
CA ALA A 191 17.39 -27.00 -23.94
C ALA A 191 17.36 -28.40 -23.34
N GLY A 192 18.46 -28.84 -22.71
CA GLY A 192 18.60 -30.12 -22.00
C GLY A 192 17.92 -30.17 -20.61
N THR A 193 17.51 -29.04 -20.06
CA THR A 193 16.85 -28.98 -18.75
C THR A 193 15.48 -29.64 -18.79
N ASN A 194 15.08 -30.32 -17.71
CA ASN A 194 13.76 -30.95 -17.62
C ASN A 194 12.65 -29.92 -17.81
N ARG A 195 11.54 -30.29 -18.41
CA ARG A 195 10.38 -29.40 -18.62
C ARG A 195 9.59 -29.11 -17.35
N SER A 196 9.73 -29.97 -16.32
CA SER A 196 9.14 -29.72 -15.00
C SER A 196 10.05 -28.79 -14.21
N GLN A 197 9.51 -27.65 -13.78
CA GLN A 197 10.21 -26.70 -12.91
C GLN A 197 10.69 -27.37 -11.62
N TRP A 198 9.91 -28.28 -11.07
CA TRP A 198 10.27 -28.99 -9.84
C TRP A 198 11.50 -29.88 -10.00
N ARG A 199 11.60 -30.60 -11.13
CA ARG A 199 12.79 -31.40 -11.43
C ARG A 199 14.00 -30.53 -11.73
N ALA A 200 13.80 -29.36 -12.33
CA ALA A 200 14.87 -28.39 -12.55
C ALA A 200 15.38 -27.84 -11.20
N ILE A 201 14.49 -27.48 -10.27
CA ILE A 201 14.85 -27.05 -8.91
C ILE A 201 15.63 -28.16 -8.21
N GLY A 202 15.09 -29.39 -8.19
CA GLY A 202 15.78 -30.53 -7.52
C GLY A 202 17.17 -30.80 -8.05
N ARG A 203 17.38 -30.79 -9.39
CA ARG A 203 18.68 -30.97 -10.01
C ARG A 203 19.65 -29.85 -9.66
N ALA A 204 19.17 -28.59 -9.73
CA ALA A 204 19.99 -27.45 -9.37
C ALA A 204 20.41 -27.49 -7.89
N CYS A 205 19.50 -27.83 -6.98
CA CYS A 205 19.80 -28.00 -5.56
C CYS A 205 20.85 -29.10 -5.31
N GLU A 206 20.73 -30.24 -5.99
CA GLU A 206 21.73 -31.31 -5.91
C GLU A 206 23.10 -30.83 -6.40
N THR A 207 23.16 -30.16 -7.54
CA THR A 207 24.42 -29.63 -8.12
C THR A 207 25.08 -28.58 -7.23
N LEU A 208 24.25 -27.70 -6.63
CA LEU A 208 24.67 -26.57 -5.79
C LEU A 208 24.89 -26.98 -4.32
N GLY A 209 24.55 -28.18 -3.92
CA GLY A 209 24.67 -28.64 -2.55
C GLY A 209 23.65 -28.00 -1.59
N VAL A 210 22.50 -27.53 -2.11
CA VAL A 210 21.44 -26.93 -1.29
C VAL A 210 20.67 -28.03 -0.57
N THR A 211 20.66 -27.97 0.76
CA THR A 211 19.93 -28.87 1.64
C THR A 211 18.57 -28.29 2.03
N PRO A 212 17.62 -29.07 2.53
CA PRO A 212 16.39 -28.51 3.12
C PRO A 212 16.67 -27.44 4.20
N GLY A 213 17.74 -27.59 5.00
CA GLY A 213 18.13 -26.62 6.03
C GLY A 213 18.55 -25.25 5.46
N SER A 214 19.29 -25.25 4.34
CA SER A 214 19.75 -24.02 3.69
C SER A 214 18.75 -23.44 2.68
N ALA A 215 17.82 -24.26 2.16
CA ALA A 215 16.95 -23.91 1.05
C ALA A 215 16.07 -22.67 1.33
N GLY A 216 15.51 -22.53 2.53
CA GLY A 216 14.59 -21.47 2.86
C GLY A 216 15.16 -20.07 2.60
N THR A 217 16.32 -19.76 3.16
CA THR A 217 16.99 -18.46 2.96
C THR A 217 17.67 -18.36 1.60
N ALA A 218 18.17 -19.45 1.03
CA ALA A 218 18.78 -19.46 -0.31
C ALA A 218 17.72 -19.18 -1.40
N PHE A 219 16.56 -19.79 -1.34
CA PHE A 219 15.45 -19.52 -2.28
C PHE A 219 14.95 -18.07 -2.15
N HIS A 220 14.80 -17.58 -0.93
CA HIS A 220 14.46 -16.19 -0.69
C HIS A 220 15.52 -15.25 -1.29
N ARG A 221 16.81 -15.55 -1.10
CA ARG A 221 17.92 -14.80 -1.70
C ARG A 221 17.83 -14.71 -3.21
N TRP A 222 17.59 -15.82 -3.90
CA TRP A 222 17.50 -15.83 -5.37
C TRP A 222 16.24 -15.12 -5.86
N LEU A 223 15.09 -15.29 -5.20
CA LEU A 223 13.86 -14.61 -5.59
C LEU A 223 13.97 -13.10 -5.42
N ILE A 224 14.59 -12.63 -4.35
CA ILE A 224 14.70 -11.19 -4.06
C ILE A 224 15.56 -10.45 -5.09
N THR A 225 16.52 -11.14 -5.73
CA THR A 225 17.32 -10.56 -6.83
C THR A 225 16.52 -10.28 -8.09
N LEU A 226 15.34 -10.89 -8.24
CA LEU A 226 14.48 -10.66 -9.39
C LEU A 226 13.63 -9.39 -9.23
N GLY A 227 13.70 -8.72 -8.07
CA GLY A 227 13.00 -7.46 -7.80
C GLY A 227 11.50 -7.53 -8.06
N GLY A 228 10.95 -6.53 -8.69
CA GLY A 228 9.51 -6.44 -8.96
C GLY A 228 8.95 -7.57 -9.84
N TRP A 229 9.78 -8.31 -10.60
CA TRP A 229 9.28 -9.46 -11.38
C TRP A 229 8.83 -10.61 -10.47
N ALA A 230 9.58 -10.94 -9.43
CA ALA A 230 9.17 -11.91 -8.43
C ALA A 230 7.94 -11.43 -7.65
N GLN A 231 7.89 -10.12 -7.35
CA GLN A 231 6.77 -9.51 -6.65
C GLN A 231 5.49 -9.49 -7.50
N TYR A 232 5.59 -9.25 -8.81
CA TYR A 232 4.45 -9.35 -9.71
C TYR A 232 3.95 -10.81 -9.84
N ALA A 233 4.85 -11.77 -9.95
CA ALA A 233 4.49 -13.18 -9.92
C ALA A 233 3.81 -13.56 -8.59
N ARG A 234 4.27 -13.00 -7.45
CA ARG A 234 3.61 -13.17 -6.15
C ARG A 234 2.21 -12.55 -6.12
N TYR A 235 1.99 -11.42 -6.83
CA TYR A 235 0.66 -10.87 -7.00
C TYR A 235 -0.27 -11.83 -7.75
N LEU A 236 0.20 -12.53 -8.79
CA LEU A 236 -0.60 -13.53 -9.49
C LEU A 236 -1.02 -14.66 -8.54
N LEU A 237 -0.10 -15.13 -7.70
CA LEU A 237 -0.41 -16.10 -6.65
C LEU A 237 -1.41 -15.54 -5.63
N TRP A 238 -1.26 -14.28 -5.20
CA TRP A 238 -2.21 -13.61 -4.31
C TRP A 238 -3.64 -13.60 -4.89
N GLN A 239 -3.79 -13.27 -6.16
CA GLN A 239 -5.09 -13.30 -6.84
C GLN A 239 -5.67 -14.72 -6.90
N ALA A 240 -4.85 -15.72 -7.16
CA ALA A 240 -5.26 -17.11 -7.17
C ALA A 240 -5.71 -17.58 -5.76
N GLU A 241 -4.94 -17.25 -4.72
CA GLU A 241 -5.26 -17.56 -3.32
C GLU A 241 -6.61 -16.94 -2.89
N LEU A 242 -6.89 -15.68 -3.26
CA LEU A 242 -8.20 -15.03 -3.03
C LEU A 242 -9.36 -15.76 -3.74
N ALA A 243 -9.09 -16.34 -4.89
CA ALA A 243 -10.06 -17.12 -5.65
C ALA A 243 -10.13 -18.60 -5.20
N GLY A 244 -9.43 -19.00 -4.13
CA GLY A 244 -9.33 -20.39 -3.69
C GLY A 244 -8.59 -21.32 -4.67
N GLN A 245 -7.71 -20.74 -5.49
CA GLN A 245 -6.90 -21.41 -6.50
C GLN A 245 -5.42 -21.35 -6.15
N THR A 246 -4.57 -22.01 -6.96
CA THR A 246 -3.12 -21.97 -6.86
C THR A 246 -2.50 -21.47 -8.14
N GLU A 247 -1.32 -20.86 -8.03
CA GLU A 247 -0.54 -20.33 -9.13
C GLU A 247 0.95 -20.58 -8.88
N THR A 248 1.74 -20.89 -9.92
CA THR A 248 3.12 -21.37 -9.76
C THR A 248 4.18 -20.46 -10.37
N THR A 249 3.81 -19.36 -10.97
CA THR A 249 4.75 -18.47 -11.70
C THR A 249 5.94 -18.05 -10.84
N THR A 250 5.74 -17.78 -9.54
CA THR A 250 6.86 -17.36 -8.68
C THR A 250 7.86 -18.50 -8.47
N THR A 251 7.39 -19.74 -8.28
CA THR A 251 8.27 -20.91 -8.20
C THR A 251 8.91 -21.23 -9.55
N GLU A 252 8.23 -20.94 -10.66
CA GLU A 252 8.81 -21.04 -12.00
C GLU A 252 9.93 -20.03 -12.21
N LEU A 253 9.80 -18.80 -11.70
CA LEU A 253 10.88 -17.81 -11.70
C LEU A 253 12.08 -18.27 -10.84
N LEU A 254 11.84 -18.90 -9.70
CA LEU A 254 12.90 -19.53 -8.91
C LEU A 254 13.63 -20.61 -9.72
N ALA A 255 12.90 -21.49 -10.42
CA ALA A 255 13.50 -22.50 -11.29
C ALA A 255 14.34 -21.87 -12.40
N ILE A 256 13.85 -20.80 -13.02
CA ILE A 256 14.59 -20.02 -14.03
C ILE A 256 15.91 -19.52 -13.44
N ARG A 257 15.84 -18.87 -12.29
CA ARG A 257 17.03 -18.31 -11.63
C ARG A 257 18.05 -19.40 -11.30
N LEU A 258 17.60 -20.53 -10.76
CA LEU A 258 18.44 -21.68 -10.43
C LEU A 258 19.15 -22.31 -11.62
N VAL A 259 18.55 -22.30 -12.81
CA VAL A 259 19.21 -22.81 -14.04
C VAL A 259 20.42 -21.95 -14.39
N PHE A 260 20.38 -20.63 -14.22
CA PHE A 260 21.55 -19.76 -14.40
C PHE A 260 22.63 -20.04 -13.36
N GLU A 261 22.25 -20.16 -12.08
CA GLU A 261 23.18 -20.46 -10.99
C GLU A 261 23.89 -21.79 -11.22
N GLU A 262 23.16 -22.85 -11.60
CA GLU A 262 23.70 -24.17 -11.90
C GLU A 262 24.68 -24.13 -13.07
N ALA A 263 24.36 -23.42 -14.15
CA ALA A 263 25.23 -23.30 -15.32
C ALA A 263 26.54 -22.56 -14.97
N LEU A 264 26.46 -21.48 -14.21
CA LEU A 264 27.62 -20.75 -13.75
C LEU A 264 28.49 -21.59 -12.78
N PHE A 265 27.83 -22.28 -11.82
CA PHE A 265 28.57 -23.16 -10.90
C PHE A 265 29.31 -24.24 -11.64
N ASN A 266 28.68 -24.86 -12.65
CA ASN A 266 29.38 -25.89 -13.46
C ASN A 266 30.58 -25.34 -14.20
N GLN A 267 30.54 -24.09 -14.70
CA GLN A 267 31.68 -23.49 -15.43
C GLN A 267 32.79 -23.01 -14.49
N TYR A 268 32.45 -22.45 -13.33
CA TYR A 268 33.42 -21.82 -12.42
C TYR A 268 33.70 -22.64 -11.16
N ARG A 269 33.21 -23.90 -11.07
CA ARG A 269 33.30 -24.78 -9.90
C ARG A 269 34.65 -24.78 -9.21
N ASP A 270 35.76 -24.98 -9.96
CA ASP A 270 37.09 -25.08 -9.40
C ASP A 270 37.55 -23.79 -8.69
N GLN A 271 36.96 -22.67 -9.04
CA GLN A 271 37.34 -21.35 -8.51
C GLN A 271 36.47 -20.88 -7.35
N ILE A 272 35.18 -21.30 -7.30
CA ILE A 272 34.22 -20.77 -6.36
C ILE A 272 33.70 -21.78 -5.33
N SER A 273 33.94 -23.09 -5.52
CA SER A 273 33.33 -24.14 -4.70
C SER A 273 33.59 -24.00 -3.20
N ALA A 274 34.79 -23.62 -2.79
CA ALA A 274 35.13 -23.47 -1.38
C ALA A 274 34.26 -22.37 -0.70
N ARG A 275 34.19 -21.19 -1.30
CA ARG A 275 33.38 -20.09 -0.82
C ARG A 275 31.87 -20.40 -0.89
N TRP A 276 31.46 -21.14 -1.94
CA TRP A 276 30.08 -21.53 -2.08
C TRP A 276 29.63 -22.50 -0.97
N VAL A 277 30.46 -23.46 -0.58
CA VAL A 277 30.18 -24.34 0.56
C VAL A 277 30.03 -23.56 1.86
N GLU A 278 30.86 -22.57 2.10
CA GLU A 278 30.76 -21.66 3.25
C GLU A 278 29.43 -20.85 3.20
N THR A 279 29.05 -20.39 2.02
CA THR A 279 27.80 -19.64 1.81
C THR A 279 26.56 -20.52 2.14
N ILE A 280 26.55 -21.77 1.68
CA ILE A 280 25.47 -22.73 1.99
C ILE A 280 25.38 -23.01 3.49
N ALA A 281 26.52 -23.17 4.17
CA ALA A 281 26.54 -23.34 5.62
C ALA A 281 25.97 -22.11 6.36
N GLN A 282 26.24 -20.90 5.86
CA GLN A 282 25.65 -19.67 6.39
C GLN A 282 24.14 -19.55 6.12
N HIS A 283 23.64 -20.06 4.99
CA HIS A 283 22.20 -20.18 4.74
C HIS A 283 21.51 -21.15 5.71
N GLU A 284 22.18 -22.20 6.14
CA GLU A 284 21.68 -23.19 7.08
C GLU A 284 21.66 -22.68 8.54
N ALA A 285 22.52 -21.72 8.87
CA ALA A 285 22.60 -21.17 10.20
C ALA A 285 21.28 -20.45 10.62
N PRO A 286 20.84 -20.55 11.88
CA PRO A 286 19.67 -19.86 12.37
C PRO A 286 19.73 -18.35 12.09
N ILE A 287 18.56 -17.74 11.85
CA ILE A 287 18.45 -16.29 11.71
C ILE A 287 18.35 -15.68 13.09
N THR A 288 19.39 -14.95 13.49
CA THR A 288 19.45 -14.25 14.78
C THR A 288 19.86 -12.80 14.54
N PRO A 289 19.22 -11.84 15.21
CA PRO A 289 19.65 -10.44 15.16
C PRO A 289 21.09 -10.32 15.64
N THR A 290 21.85 -9.38 15.09
CA THR A 290 23.12 -8.95 15.66
C THR A 290 22.88 -7.97 16.82
N ARG A 291 23.93 -7.69 17.62
CA ARG A 291 23.84 -6.68 18.68
C ARG A 291 23.47 -5.29 18.10
N ASP A 292 24.03 -4.92 16.97
CA ASP A 292 23.70 -3.67 16.27
C ASP A 292 22.23 -3.59 15.88
N LEU A 293 21.65 -4.68 15.35
CA LEU A 293 20.22 -4.73 15.02
C LEU A 293 19.32 -4.63 16.25
N ALA A 294 19.74 -5.22 17.38
CA ALA A 294 19.00 -5.09 18.63
C ALA A 294 19.02 -3.63 19.14
N ILE A 295 20.19 -2.98 19.08
CA ILE A 295 20.33 -1.56 19.41
C ILE A 295 19.47 -0.69 18.50
N ASP A 296 19.53 -0.91 17.20
CA ASP A 296 18.76 -0.13 16.22
C ASP A 296 17.24 -0.33 16.42
N ALA A 297 16.79 -1.53 16.81
CA ALA A 297 15.39 -1.79 17.15
C ALA A 297 14.93 -1.04 18.42
N ILE A 298 15.81 -0.91 19.42
CA ILE A 298 15.53 -0.12 20.63
C ILE A 298 15.39 1.37 20.28
N TRP A 299 16.30 1.92 19.46
CA TRP A 299 16.23 3.32 19.03
C TRP A 299 14.99 3.61 18.20
N GLN A 300 14.59 2.67 17.35
CA GLN A 300 13.35 2.76 16.57
C GLN A 300 12.11 2.82 17.48
N ASP A 301 12.02 1.89 18.44
CA ASP A 301 10.90 1.85 19.41
C ASP A 301 10.87 3.12 20.30
N ALA A 302 12.03 3.60 20.76
CA ALA A 302 12.13 4.84 21.52
C ALA A 302 11.61 6.06 20.76
N THR A 303 11.94 6.13 19.46
CA THR A 303 11.45 7.22 18.59
C THR A 303 9.92 7.18 18.41
N GLU A 304 9.36 5.99 18.29
CA GLU A 304 7.92 5.78 18.20
C GLU A 304 7.21 6.14 19.52
N ARG A 305 7.80 5.80 20.66
CA ARG A 305 7.31 6.20 21.99
C ARG A 305 7.33 7.72 22.16
N ALA A 306 8.40 8.38 21.73
CA ALA A 306 8.48 9.83 21.77
C ALA A 306 7.34 10.51 20.96
N GLN A 307 6.97 9.94 19.81
CA GLN A 307 5.84 10.43 19.04
C GLN A 307 4.48 10.12 19.68
N GLN A 308 4.33 8.94 20.30
CA GLN A 308 3.13 8.56 21.05
C GLN A 308 2.92 9.48 22.25
N ARG A 309 3.98 9.81 23.01
CA ARG A 309 3.95 10.77 24.12
C ARG A 309 3.48 12.16 23.64
N LYS A 310 4.08 12.72 22.59
CA LYS A 310 3.68 14.01 22.03
C LYS A 310 2.23 14.04 21.57
N LEU A 311 1.76 12.93 21.01
CA LEU A 311 0.37 12.81 20.61
C LEU A 311 -0.55 12.76 21.84
N GLY A 312 -0.17 12.00 22.89
CA GLY A 312 -0.89 11.96 24.18
C GLY A 312 -1.02 13.36 24.78
N GLU A 313 0.08 14.11 24.87
CA GLU A 313 0.08 15.51 25.32
C GLU A 313 -0.89 16.40 24.53
N ALA A 314 -0.93 16.24 23.19
CA ALA A 314 -1.82 17.03 22.34
C ALA A 314 -3.30 16.65 22.52
N LEU A 315 -3.60 15.38 22.77
CA LEU A 315 -4.96 14.90 23.02
C LEU A 315 -5.44 15.28 24.41
N THR A 316 -4.63 15.13 25.45
CA THR A 316 -4.97 15.53 26.83
C THR A 316 -5.19 17.04 26.97
N ALA A 317 -4.45 17.86 26.21
CA ALA A 317 -4.64 19.31 26.19
C ALA A 317 -5.92 19.74 25.45
N HIS A 318 -6.59 18.84 24.76
CA HIS A 318 -7.76 19.14 23.97
C HIS A 318 -9.03 19.20 24.83
N HIS A 319 -9.86 20.20 24.55
CA HIS A 319 -11.19 20.36 25.15
C HIS A 319 -12.24 20.16 24.08
N PRO A 320 -13.02 19.04 24.13
CA PRO A 320 -14.01 18.73 23.11
C PRO A 320 -15.07 19.81 23.00
N ARG A 321 -15.47 20.13 21.78
CA ARG A 321 -16.62 21.02 21.54
C ARG A 321 -17.91 20.30 21.96
N LYS A 322 -18.72 20.93 22.76
CA LYS A 322 -20.09 20.46 23.00
C LYS A 322 -20.95 20.88 21.83
N ALA A 323 -21.27 19.96 20.94
CA ALA A 323 -22.37 20.14 20.00
C ALA A 323 -23.69 19.96 20.77
N GLU A 324 -24.54 20.97 20.75
CA GLU A 324 -25.89 20.88 21.32
C GLU A 324 -26.91 20.79 20.17
N GLY A 325 -27.75 19.76 20.22
CA GLY A 325 -28.86 19.57 19.30
C GLY A 325 -28.49 18.80 18.01
N ARG A 326 -29.43 18.87 17.04
CA ARG A 326 -29.27 18.21 15.73
C ARG A 326 -28.26 18.96 14.86
N PRO A 327 -27.25 18.30 14.30
CA PRO A 327 -26.31 18.97 13.43
C PRO A 327 -26.97 19.49 12.14
N LEU A 328 -26.38 20.54 11.56
CA LEU A 328 -26.80 21.08 10.26
C LEU A 328 -26.35 20.19 9.10
N VAL A 329 -25.14 19.68 9.21
CA VAL A 329 -24.51 18.79 8.22
C VAL A 329 -23.68 17.75 8.95
N GLN A 330 -23.84 16.50 8.54
CA GLN A 330 -22.91 15.42 8.86
C GLN A 330 -22.17 15.02 7.59
N ALA A 331 -20.84 15.03 7.61
CA ALA A 331 -20.03 14.74 6.45
C ALA A 331 -19.14 13.52 6.72
N ALA A 332 -19.49 12.38 6.13
CA ALA A 332 -18.70 11.17 6.21
C ALA A 332 -17.57 11.21 5.17
N PHE A 333 -16.34 11.09 5.63
CA PHE A 333 -15.13 11.06 4.80
C PHE A 333 -14.40 9.73 4.93
N CYS A 334 -13.66 9.37 3.89
CA CYS A 334 -12.66 8.31 4.02
C CYS A 334 -11.68 8.63 5.16
N ILE A 335 -11.26 7.60 5.90
CA ILE A 335 -10.28 7.71 6.99
C ILE A 335 -8.87 8.10 6.51
N ASP A 336 -8.65 8.23 5.21
CA ASP A 336 -7.38 8.62 4.62
C ASP A 336 -6.80 9.86 5.31
N VAL A 337 -5.50 9.85 5.60
CA VAL A 337 -4.84 10.94 6.35
C VAL A 337 -4.98 12.30 5.68
N ARG A 338 -5.16 12.36 4.36
CA ARG A 338 -5.38 13.59 3.60
C ARG A 338 -6.72 14.23 3.93
N SER A 339 -7.72 13.40 4.28
CA SER A 339 -9.03 13.88 4.69
C SER A 339 -9.01 14.57 6.06
N GLU A 340 -8.06 14.28 6.94
CA GLU A 340 -7.96 14.91 8.27
C GLU A 340 -7.88 16.43 8.18
N VAL A 341 -7.00 16.96 7.34
CA VAL A 341 -6.81 18.42 7.16
C VAL A 341 -8.10 19.06 6.64
N PHE A 342 -8.74 18.43 5.64
CA PHE A 342 -9.97 18.94 5.06
C PHE A 342 -11.15 18.90 6.05
N ARG A 343 -11.31 17.79 6.81
CA ARG A 343 -12.33 17.63 7.84
C ARG A 343 -12.25 18.72 8.89
N ARG A 344 -11.06 18.95 9.44
CA ARG A 344 -10.80 20.01 10.43
C ARG A 344 -11.07 21.40 9.86
N ALA A 345 -10.70 21.65 8.61
CA ALA A 345 -11.00 22.92 7.93
C ALA A 345 -12.49 23.10 7.66
N LEU A 346 -13.25 22.03 7.41
CA LEU A 346 -14.71 22.06 7.23
C LEU A 346 -15.44 22.31 8.56
N GLU A 347 -15.07 21.60 9.61
CA GLU A 347 -15.61 21.78 10.97
C GLU A 347 -15.40 23.22 11.48
N ALA A 348 -14.33 23.87 11.07
CA ALA A 348 -14.04 25.26 11.43
C ALA A 348 -15.01 26.27 10.77
N GLN A 349 -15.81 25.87 9.77
CA GLN A 349 -16.79 26.77 9.11
C GLN A 349 -18.05 27.00 9.95
N GLY A 350 -18.39 26.12 10.88
CA GLY A 350 -19.58 26.29 11.73
C GLY A 350 -19.72 25.19 12.78
N ALA A 351 -20.29 25.57 13.93
CA ALA A 351 -20.47 24.64 15.06
C ALA A 351 -21.49 23.52 14.78
N GLY A 352 -22.36 23.69 13.77
CA GLY A 352 -23.34 22.67 13.38
C GLY A 352 -22.80 21.69 12.31
N ILE A 353 -21.50 21.71 11.98
CA ILE A 353 -20.89 20.81 11.01
C ILE A 353 -20.13 19.73 11.76
N GLU A 354 -20.56 18.50 11.58
CA GLU A 354 -19.90 17.31 12.13
C GLU A 354 -19.26 16.50 11.01
N THR A 355 -18.09 15.90 11.28
CA THR A 355 -17.49 14.95 10.34
C THR A 355 -17.37 13.56 10.92
N ILE A 356 -17.58 12.56 10.06
CA ILE A 356 -17.50 11.14 10.38
C ILE A 356 -16.35 10.53 9.57
N GLY A 357 -15.48 9.74 10.21
CA GLY A 357 -14.45 8.99 9.53
C GLY A 357 -14.87 7.56 9.30
N PHE A 358 -14.87 7.10 8.05
CA PHE A 358 -15.20 5.73 7.72
C PHE A 358 -14.36 5.24 6.54
N ALA A 359 -14.25 3.92 6.34
CA ALA A 359 -13.50 3.39 5.20
C ALA A 359 -14.12 3.84 3.87
N GLY A 360 -13.31 4.34 2.93
CA GLY A 360 -13.77 5.05 1.72
C GLY A 360 -14.58 4.23 0.72
N PHE A 361 -14.61 2.90 0.85
CA PHE A 361 -15.51 2.05 0.07
C PHE A 361 -16.92 1.93 0.71
N PHE A 362 -17.15 2.56 1.86
CA PHE A 362 -18.43 2.61 2.56
C PHE A 362 -19.11 1.25 2.73
N GLY A 363 -18.35 0.19 3.01
CA GLY A 363 -18.86 -1.18 3.15
C GLY A 363 -19.32 -1.86 1.85
N LEU A 364 -19.28 -1.15 0.72
CA LEU A 364 -19.71 -1.63 -0.60
C LEU A 364 -18.47 -1.97 -1.47
N ALA A 365 -17.86 -3.14 -1.23
CA ALA A 365 -16.81 -3.64 -2.11
C ALA A 365 -17.44 -4.10 -3.43
N SER A 366 -17.35 -3.26 -4.46
CA SER A 366 -18.07 -3.45 -5.72
C SER A 366 -17.21 -3.96 -6.86
N ALA A 367 -17.70 -4.98 -7.57
CA ALA A 367 -17.27 -5.29 -8.93
C ALA A 367 -18.04 -4.38 -9.90
N HIS A 368 -17.44 -3.24 -10.26
CA HIS A 368 -18.10 -2.17 -10.99
C HIS A 368 -17.78 -2.19 -12.50
N LYS A 369 -18.78 -1.92 -13.34
CA LYS A 369 -18.59 -1.64 -14.76
C LYS A 369 -18.98 -0.19 -15.06
N ALA A 370 -17.98 0.61 -15.43
CA ALA A 370 -18.19 1.99 -15.85
C ALA A 370 -18.92 2.08 -17.21
N ALA A 371 -19.60 3.19 -17.48
CA ALA A 371 -20.29 3.41 -18.74
C ALA A 371 -19.34 3.38 -19.95
N GLY A 372 -19.69 2.59 -20.96
CA GLY A 372 -18.87 2.40 -22.15
C GLY A 372 -17.65 1.50 -21.97
N SER A 373 -17.53 0.79 -20.84
CA SER A 373 -16.42 -0.13 -20.52
C SER A 373 -16.87 -1.59 -20.49
N ASP A 374 -15.99 -2.50 -20.93
CA ASP A 374 -16.13 -3.95 -20.73
C ASP A 374 -15.28 -4.43 -19.55
N VAL A 375 -14.46 -3.55 -18.96
CA VAL A 375 -13.58 -3.86 -17.83
C VAL A 375 -14.41 -3.82 -16.54
N THR A 376 -14.29 -4.86 -15.75
CA THR A 376 -14.80 -4.89 -14.39
C THR A 376 -13.70 -4.37 -13.46
N GLU A 377 -13.98 -3.29 -12.73
CA GLU A 377 -13.10 -2.69 -11.74
C GLU A 377 -13.46 -3.22 -10.36
N LEU A 378 -12.47 -3.69 -9.61
CA LEU A 378 -12.65 -4.15 -8.24
C LEU A 378 -12.49 -2.96 -7.29
N ARG A 379 -13.59 -2.32 -6.94
CA ARG A 379 -13.63 -1.10 -6.10
C ARG A 379 -13.90 -1.46 -4.64
N GLY A 380 -12.90 -2.01 -3.99
CA GLY A 380 -12.91 -2.39 -2.59
C GLY A 380 -11.52 -2.69 -2.08
N PRO A 381 -11.34 -2.96 -0.78
CA PRO A 381 -10.04 -3.35 -0.24
C PRO A 381 -9.50 -4.57 -0.96
N VAL A 382 -8.23 -4.52 -1.39
CA VAL A 382 -7.60 -5.62 -2.15
C VAL A 382 -7.48 -6.95 -1.38
N LEU A 383 -7.76 -6.91 -0.09
CA LEU A 383 -7.82 -8.07 0.81
C LEU A 383 -9.14 -8.84 0.71
N LEU A 384 -10.16 -8.25 0.08
CA LEU A 384 -11.53 -8.77 0.05
C LEU A 384 -11.97 -9.04 -1.37
N ASN A 385 -12.75 -10.09 -1.56
CA ASN A 385 -13.55 -10.26 -2.77
C ASN A 385 -14.73 -9.27 -2.77
N PRO A 386 -15.17 -8.77 -3.94
CA PRO A 386 -16.36 -7.94 -4.03
C PRO A 386 -17.59 -8.65 -3.45
N ASN A 387 -18.37 -7.93 -2.65
CA ASN A 387 -19.62 -8.41 -2.08
C ASN A 387 -20.85 -7.97 -2.89
N VAL A 388 -20.67 -7.01 -3.81
CA VAL A 388 -21.73 -6.53 -4.69
C VAL A 388 -21.22 -6.34 -6.12
N THR A 389 -22.15 -6.38 -7.07
CA THR A 389 -21.91 -5.94 -8.46
C THR A 389 -22.65 -4.65 -8.73
N SER A 390 -22.08 -3.80 -9.57
CA SER A 390 -22.69 -2.51 -9.92
C SER A 390 -22.33 -2.07 -11.33
N THR A 391 -23.18 -1.25 -11.91
CA THR A 391 -22.99 -0.71 -13.26
C THR A 391 -23.36 0.77 -13.31
N ALA A 392 -22.63 1.55 -14.09
CA ALA A 392 -23.04 2.90 -14.49
C ALA A 392 -23.69 2.79 -15.88
N ALA A 393 -25.00 2.52 -15.94
CA ALA A 393 -25.72 2.29 -17.19
C ALA A 393 -26.19 3.61 -17.80
N GLU A 394 -25.90 3.79 -19.08
CA GLU A 394 -26.57 4.76 -19.96
C GLU A 394 -27.54 4.02 -20.88
N ASP A 395 -28.34 4.78 -21.65
CA ASP A 395 -29.08 4.17 -22.74
C ASP A 395 -28.10 3.55 -23.77
N GLN A 396 -28.56 2.53 -24.51
CA GLN A 396 -27.72 1.74 -25.40
C GLN A 396 -27.00 2.60 -26.45
N HIS A 397 -27.62 3.68 -26.92
CA HIS A 397 -27.01 4.55 -27.92
C HIS A 397 -25.87 5.38 -27.37
N ALA A 398 -26.03 5.93 -26.15
CA ALA A 398 -25.01 6.68 -25.46
C ALA A 398 -23.81 5.78 -25.10
N ASP A 399 -24.07 4.56 -24.63
CA ASP A 399 -23.01 3.56 -24.29
C ASP A 399 -22.22 3.18 -25.57
N LEU A 400 -22.88 2.87 -26.67
CA LEU A 400 -22.23 2.59 -27.96
C LEU A 400 -21.37 3.78 -28.43
N LYS A 401 -21.89 5.01 -28.33
CA LYS A 401 -21.16 6.23 -28.69
C LYS A 401 -19.89 6.39 -27.84
N ARG A 402 -19.97 6.12 -26.55
CA ARG A 402 -18.77 6.13 -25.65
C ARG A 402 -17.75 5.08 -26.10
N ARG A 403 -18.19 3.84 -26.35
CA ARG A 403 -17.34 2.74 -26.83
C ARG A 403 -16.64 3.05 -28.15
N TYR A 404 -17.36 3.58 -29.12
CA TYR A 404 -16.77 3.99 -30.40
C TYR A 404 -15.77 5.13 -30.22
N THR A 405 -16.07 6.12 -29.39
CA THR A 405 -15.16 7.23 -29.09
C THR A 405 -13.88 6.72 -28.43
N ALA A 406 -13.99 5.83 -27.45
CA ALA A 406 -12.83 5.25 -26.76
C ALA A 406 -11.97 4.39 -27.73
N ARG A 407 -12.63 3.58 -28.57
CA ARG A 407 -11.96 2.77 -29.62
C ARG A 407 -11.23 3.63 -30.63
N ALA A 408 -11.89 4.70 -31.12
CA ALA A 408 -11.28 5.65 -32.06
C ALA A 408 -10.06 6.34 -31.44
N LYS A 409 -10.15 6.78 -30.19
CA LYS A 409 -9.04 7.40 -29.44
C LYS A 409 -7.86 6.43 -29.28
N ARG A 410 -8.13 5.16 -28.97
CA ARG A 410 -7.11 4.11 -28.88
C ARG A 410 -6.47 3.79 -30.21
N ALA A 411 -7.28 3.65 -31.29
CA ALA A 411 -6.78 3.43 -32.65
C ALA A 411 -5.90 4.58 -33.13
N TRP A 412 -6.31 5.81 -32.83
CA TRP A 412 -5.51 7.01 -33.11
C TRP A 412 -4.18 7.03 -32.39
N GLY A 413 -4.18 6.64 -31.11
CA GLY A 413 -2.96 6.48 -30.29
C GLY A 413 -2.01 5.44 -30.89
N ARG A 414 -2.52 4.29 -31.32
CA ARG A 414 -1.72 3.23 -31.96
C ARG A 414 -1.20 3.67 -33.35
N PHE A 415 -1.99 4.39 -34.12
CA PHE A 415 -1.54 4.95 -35.39
C PHE A 415 -0.36 5.90 -35.24
N LYS A 416 -0.34 6.71 -34.19
CA LYS A 416 0.81 7.59 -33.86
C LYS A 416 2.10 6.82 -33.62
N LEU A 417 2.00 5.66 -32.99
CA LEU A 417 3.16 4.84 -32.58
C LEU A 417 3.66 3.91 -33.67
N ALA A 418 2.92 3.77 -34.76
CA ALA A 418 3.31 2.93 -35.89
C ALA A 418 4.45 3.60 -36.69
N ALA A 419 5.63 2.98 -36.70
CA ALA A 419 6.84 3.53 -37.34
C ALA A 419 6.66 3.89 -38.80
N VAL A 420 5.83 3.14 -39.51
CA VAL A 420 5.54 3.35 -40.95
C VAL A 420 4.73 4.63 -41.24
N SER A 421 3.94 5.07 -40.26
CA SER A 421 3.05 6.24 -40.43
C SER A 421 3.55 7.48 -39.69
N SER A 422 4.66 7.41 -38.91
CA SER A 422 5.10 8.51 -38.07
C SER A 422 5.42 9.79 -38.86
N PHE A 423 6.11 9.69 -39.98
CA PHE A 423 6.43 10.87 -40.80
C PHE A 423 5.16 11.48 -41.43
N ALA A 424 4.34 10.66 -42.05
CA ALA A 424 3.08 11.11 -42.66
C ALA A 424 2.14 11.69 -41.59
N PHE A 425 2.16 11.12 -40.39
CA PHE A 425 1.41 11.63 -39.25
C PHE A 425 1.85 13.04 -38.84
N VAL A 426 3.17 13.28 -38.69
CA VAL A 426 3.73 14.59 -38.33
C VAL A 426 3.40 15.63 -39.39
N GLU A 427 3.56 15.29 -40.69
CA GLU A 427 3.24 16.19 -41.79
C GLU A 427 1.75 16.56 -41.85
N ALA A 428 0.87 15.57 -41.71
CA ALA A 428 -0.58 15.78 -41.84
C ALA A 428 -1.21 16.45 -40.60
N THR A 429 -0.70 16.17 -39.40
CA THR A 429 -1.35 16.57 -38.13
C THR A 429 -0.55 17.58 -37.33
N GLY A 430 0.68 17.90 -37.73
CA GLY A 430 1.55 18.86 -37.08
C GLY A 430 0.87 20.17 -36.70
N PRO A 431 0.18 20.86 -37.64
CA PRO A 431 -0.53 22.10 -37.34
C PRO A 431 -1.61 21.96 -36.24
N VAL A 432 -2.34 20.83 -36.24
CA VAL A 432 -3.37 20.54 -35.20
C VAL A 432 -2.73 20.38 -33.85
N TYR A 433 -1.57 19.68 -33.78
CA TYR A 433 -0.83 19.51 -32.52
C TYR A 433 -0.15 20.79 -32.04
N ALA A 434 0.30 21.65 -32.94
CA ALA A 434 0.77 22.99 -32.58
C ALA A 434 -0.36 23.83 -31.95
N GLY A 435 -1.57 23.79 -32.55
CA GLY A 435 -2.76 24.39 -31.95
C GLY A 435 -3.12 23.83 -30.56
N LYS A 436 -2.99 22.49 -30.39
CA LYS A 436 -3.20 21.84 -29.09
C LYS A 436 -2.14 22.30 -28.07
N LEU A 437 -0.87 22.34 -28.46
CA LEU A 437 0.23 22.79 -27.61
C LEU A 437 0.01 24.24 -27.12
N LEU A 438 -0.38 25.13 -28.02
CA LEU A 438 -0.70 26.52 -27.68
C LEU A 438 -1.89 26.60 -26.71
N ARG A 439 -2.93 25.84 -26.96
CA ARG A 439 -4.09 25.77 -26.04
C ARG A 439 -3.70 25.24 -24.66
N ASP A 440 -2.90 24.18 -24.62
CA ASP A 440 -2.46 23.55 -23.36
C ASP A 440 -1.49 24.49 -22.62
N ALA A 441 -0.68 25.32 -23.35
CA ALA A 441 0.19 26.34 -22.77
C ALA A 441 -0.57 27.57 -22.20
N MET A 442 -1.76 27.89 -22.75
CA MET A 442 -2.61 28.98 -22.24
C MET A 442 -3.34 28.61 -20.92
N GLY A 443 -3.12 27.46 -20.40
CA GLY A 443 -3.70 26.95 -19.17
C GLY A 443 -4.71 25.83 -19.45
N PRO A 444 -4.57 24.71 -18.73
CA PRO A 444 -5.56 23.64 -18.83
C PRO A 444 -6.90 24.19 -18.35
N LYS A 445 -7.95 23.89 -19.06
CA LYS A 445 -9.28 23.97 -18.49
C LYS A 445 -9.29 22.92 -17.39
N ASN A 446 -9.58 23.32 -16.16
CA ASN A 446 -9.91 22.40 -15.10
C ASN A 446 -10.86 21.38 -15.70
N GLY A 447 -10.33 20.20 -15.98
CA GLY A 447 -11.11 19.14 -16.58
C GLY A 447 -12.06 18.63 -15.51
N THR A 448 -13.25 19.21 -15.45
CA THR A 448 -14.37 18.41 -14.94
C THR A 448 -14.46 17.23 -15.89
N GLY A 449 -13.78 16.12 -15.52
CA GLY A 449 -13.91 14.87 -16.23
C GLY A 449 -15.42 14.62 -16.38
N ARG A 450 -15.83 14.11 -17.52
CA ARG A 450 -17.25 13.83 -17.75
C ARG A 450 -17.68 12.87 -16.65
N ILE A 451 -18.59 13.33 -15.79
CA ILE A 451 -19.17 12.51 -14.72
C ILE A 451 -19.93 11.36 -15.37
N ASP A 452 -19.64 10.14 -14.95
CA ASP A 452 -20.41 8.97 -15.36
C ASP A 452 -21.83 9.01 -14.79
N PRO A 453 -22.82 8.36 -15.43
CA PRO A 453 -24.14 8.19 -14.87
C PRO A 453 -24.09 7.64 -13.46
N ALA A 454 -25.15 7.84 -12.69
CA ALA A 454 -25.28 7.31 -11.34
C ALA A 454 -25.07 5.78 -11.35
N PRO A 455 -24.12 5.24 -10.57
CA PRO A 455 -23.95 3.81 -10.46
C PRO A 455 -25.15 3.18 -9.78
N GLN A 456 -25.50 1.98 -10.20
CA GLN A 456 -26.64 1.22 -9.66
C GLN A 456 -26.17 -0.16 -9.23
N LEU A 457 -26.66 -0.62 -8.09
CA LEU A 457 -26.51 -1.99 -7.66
C LEU A 457 -27.21 -2.95 -8.61
N ASP A 458 -26.71 -4.18 -8.68
CA ASP A 458 -27.35 -5.23 -9.45
C ASP A 458 -28.83 -5.39 -9.04
N PRO A 459 -29.80 -5.32 -9.99
CA PRO A 459 -31.22 -5.46 -9.66
C PRO A 459 -31.62 -6.80 -9.05
N SER A 460 -30.77 -7.83 -9.15
CA SER A 460 -31.00 -9.14 -8.51
C SER A 460 -30.85 -9.11 -6.98
N ILE A 461 -30.24 -8.04 -6.40
CA ILE A 461 -30.14 -7.87 -4.95
C ILE A 461 -31.52 -7.48 -4.40
N ASP A 462 -32.12 -8.36 -3.63
CA ASP A 462 -33.46 -8.17 -3.08
C ASP A 462 -33.51 -7.05 -2.02
N LEU A 463 -34.72 -6.63 -1.67
CA LEU A 463 -34.93 -5.54 -0.71
C LEU A 463 -34.41 -5.90 0.68
N ALA A 464 -34.59 -7.12 1.14
CA ALA A 464 -34.11 -7.54 2.46
C ALA A 464 -32.59 -7.42 2.56
N THR A 465 -31.86 -7.93 1.58
CA THR A 465 -30.41 -7.80 1.48
C THR A 465 -29.97 -6.32 1.45
N ARG A 466 -30.69 -5.47 0.70
CA ARG A 466 -30.40 -4.02 0.64
C ARG A 466 -30.60 -3.34 1.99
N VAL A 467 -31.62 -3.71 2.74
CA VAL A 467 -31.89 -3.19 4.09
C VAL A 467 -30.80 -3.65 5.06
N ASP A 468 -30.42 -4.93 5.03
CA ASP A 468 -29.37 -5.47 5.90
C ASP A 468 -28.00 -4.81 5.62
N MET A 469 -27.65 -4.59 4.35
CA MET A 469 -26.45 -3.85 3.96
C MET A 469 -26.49 -2.42 4.51
N ALA A 470 -27.57 -1.70 4.30
CA ALA A 470 -27.74 -0.33 4.77
C ALA A 470 -27.62 -0.23 6.29
N LYS A 471 -28.28 -1.16 7.03
CA LYS A 471 -28.21 -1.25 8.48
C LYS A 471 -26.78 -1.50 8.96
N SER A 472 -26.12 -2.51 8.40
CA SER A 472 -24.74 -2.86 8.77
C SER A 472 -23.78 -1.68 8.55
N ILE A 473 -23.91 -0.95 7.44
CA ILE A 473 -23.07 0.20 7.12
C ILE A 473 -23.32 1.35 8.11
N LEU A 474 -24.59 1.71 8.37
CA LEU A 474 -24.93 2.79 9.30
C LEU A 474 -24.45 2.46 10.72
N THR A 475 -24.60 1.21 11.16
CA THR A 475 -24.09 0.74 12.47
C THR A 475 -22.56 0.84 12.51
N ALA A 476 -21.87 0.38 11.47
CA ALA A 476 -20.40 0.46 11.39
C ALA A 476 -19.87 1.90 11.32
N MET A 477 -20.67 2.85 10.83
CA MET A 477 -20.36 4.29 10.84
C MET A 477 -20.70 4.96 12.18
N SER A 478 -21.30 4.24 13.13
CA SER A 478 -21.88 4.81 14.37
C SER A 478 -22.89 5.93 14.08
N LEU A 479 -23.64 5.81 12.98
CA LEU A 479 -24.66 6.77 12.52
C LEU A 479 -26.02 6.09 12.46
N THR A 480 -26.63 5.88 13.63
CA THR A 480 -27.94 5.20 13.76
C THR A 480 -29.09 6.10 14.21
N ASP A 481 -28.77 7.29 14.67
CA ASP A 481 -29.70 8.31 15.13
C ASP A 481 -29.19 9.73 14.86
N ASN A 482 -29.91 10.75 15.32
CA ASN A 482 -29.55 12.17 15.23
C ASN A 482 -29.10 12.62 13.83
N PHE A 483 -29.71 12.07 12.77
CA PHE A 483 -29.33 12.39 11.38
C PHE A 483 -29.52 13.87 11.07
N ALA A 484 -28.52 14.51 10.47
CA ALA A 484 -28.60 15.87 9.95
C ALA A 484 -29.61 15.97 8.77
N PRO A 485 -30.13 17.18 8.44
CA PRO A 485 -30.85 17.38 7.18
C PRO A 485 -30.02 17.02 5.92
N ILE A 486 -28.70 17.21 5.95
CA ILE A 486 -27.78 16.74 4.91
C ILE A 486 -26.74 15.82 5.54
N VAL A 487 -26.68 14.58 5.06
CA VAL A 487 -25.60 13.63 5.32
C VAL A 487 -24.78 13.46 4.05
N MET A 488 -23.61 14.10 3.99
CA MET A 488 -22.71 14.02 2.84
C MET A 488 -21.83 12.78 2.94
N LEU A 489 -21.84 11.93 1.91
CA LEU A 489 -20.99 10.75 1.80
C LEU A 489 -19.85 11.04 0.83
N THR A 490 -18.64 11.20 1.35
CA THR A 490 -17.51 11.73 0.58
C THR A 490 -16.44 10.67 0.39
N GLY A 491 -16.43 10.08 -0.82
CA GLY A 491 -15.24 9.36 -1.28
C GLY A 491 -14.07 10.30 -1.53
N HIS A 492 -12.87 9.78 -1.72
CA HIS A 492 -11.76 10.60 -2.18
C HIS A 492 -11.11 10.05 -3.46
N GLY A 493 -10.46 10.94 -4.18
CA GLY A 493 -9.70 10.66 -5.38
C GLY A 493 -8.60 11.69 -5.55
N ALA A 494 -7.71 11.49 -6.52
CA ALA A 494 -6.63 12.40 -6.84
C ALA A 494 -6.67 12.77 -8.32
N ASP A 495 -6.60 14.06 -8.60
CA ASP A 495 -6.41 14.55 -9.97
C ASP A 495 -4.91 14.67 -10.25
N VAL A 496 -4.42 13.89 -11.18
CA VAL A 496 -3.00 13.86 -11.54
C VAL A 496 -2.85 13.78 -13.06
N THR A 497 -1.72 14.30 -13.54
CA THR A 497 -1.42 14.29 -14.98
C THR A 497 -0.08 13.62 -15.21
N ASN A 498 0.01 12.70 -16.17
CA ASN A 498 1.24 12.00 -16.54
C ASN A 498 1.93 11.27 -15.36
N ASN A 499 1.16 10.56 -14.56
CA ASN A 499 1.68 9.81 -13.43
C ASN A 499 1.40 8.31 -13.58
N PRO A 500 2.41 7.47 -13.82
CA PRO A 500 2.22 6.02 -13.89
C PRO A 500 1.64 5.41 -12.61
N HIS A 501 1.93 6.00 -11.45
CA HIS A 501 1.43 5.57 -10.14
C HIS A 501 0.18 6.36 -9.70
N GLU A 502 -0.67 6.77 -10.64
CA GLU A 502 -1.91 7.49 -10.34
C GLU A 502 -2.75 6.77 -9.30
N SER A 503 -2.97 5.46 -9.48
CA SER A 503 -3.80 4.66 -8.57
C SER A 503 -3.27 4.61 -7.13
N ALA A 504 -1.97 4.79 -6.91
CA ALA A 504 -1.40 4.89 -5.57
C ALA A 504 -1.79 6.19 -4.82
N LEU A 505 -2.30 7.20 -5.53
CA LEU A 505 -2.84 8.43 -4.97
C LEU A 505 -4.37 8.41 -4.85
N GLN A 506 -5.03 7.43 -5.44
CA GLN A 506 -6.48 7.22 -5.30
C GLN A 506 -6.81 6.59 -3.93
N CYS A 507 -8.03 6.15 -3.74
CA CYS A 507 -8.46 5.55 -2.48
C CYS A 507 -7.89 4.12 -2.32
N GLY A 508 -7.06 3.88 -1.30
CA GLY A 508 -6.53 2.56 -0.98
C GLY A 508 -7.62 1.55 -0.60
N ALA A 509 -8.65 2.00 0.10
CA ALA A 509 -9.81 1.18 0.45
C ALA A 509 -10.73 0.87 -0.76
N CYS A 510 -10.54 1.56 -1.90
CA CYS A 510 -11.26 1.31 -3.15
C CYS A 510 -10.39 0.62 -4.21
N GLY A 511 -9.34 -0.09 -3.81
CA GLY A 511 -8.48 -0.83 -4.73
C GLY A 511 -7.69 0.04 -5.70
N GLY A 512 -7.34 1.27 -5.31
CA GLY A 512 -6.61 2.22 -6.16
C GLY A 512 -7.51 2.97 -7.17
N HIS A 513 -8.82 2.98 -6.92
CA HIS A 513 -9.80 3.79 -7.67
C HIS A 513 -10.33 4.94 -6.80
N ALA A 514 -10.91 5.95 -7.43
CA ALA A 514 -11.63 6.99 -6.70
C ALA A 514 -12.84 6.42 -5.94
N GLY A 515 -13.15 6.96 -4.77
CA GLY A 515 -14.23 6.48 -3.90
C GLY A 515 -15.63 6.98 -4.28
N ASP A 516 -15.79 7.62 -5.44
CA ASP A 516 -17.04 8.20 -5.91
C ASP A 516 -18.14 7.15 -6.12
N VAL A 517 -17.81 6.01 -6.73
CA VAL A 517 -18.79 4.96 -7.01
C VAL A 517 -19.44 4.43 -5.73
N SER A 518 -18.63 4.12 -4.72
CA SER A 518 -19.13 3.59 -3.45
C SER A 518 -19.99 4.61 -2.69
N ALA A 519 -19.55 5.89 -2.67
CA ALA A 519 -20.31 6.98 -2.07
C ALA A 519 -21.67 7.17 -2.76
N ARG A 520 -21.70 7.14 -4.11
CA ARG A 520 -22.91 7.31 -4.91
C ARG A 520 -23.86 6.11 -4.78
N LEU A 521 -23.33 4.87 -4.72
CA LEU A 521 -24.12 3.66 -4.47
C LEU A 521 -24.79 3.71 -3.10
N LEU A 522 -24.03 4.07 -2.04
CA LEU A 522 -24.58 4.16 -0.70
C LEU A 522 -25.63 5.26 -0.59
N ALA A 523 -25.38 6.44 -1.17
CA ALA A 523 -26.37 7.52 -1.19
C ALA A 523 -27.67 7.08 -1.89
N GLY A 524 -27.58 6.41 -3.03
CA GLY A 524 -28.71 5.84 -3.72
C GLY A 524 -29.49 4.83 -2.87
N LEU A 525 -28.76 3.94 -2.17
CA LEU A 525 -29.35 2.96 -1.25
C LEU A 525 -30.10 3.61 -0.08
N LEU A 526 -29.47 4.60 0.59
CA LEU A 526 -30.03 5.27 1.77
C LEU A 526 -31.14 6.30 1.43
N ASN A 527 -31.22 6.74 0.18
CA ASN A 527 -32.34 7.58 -0.30
C ASN A 527 -33.52 6.77 -0.86
N ASP A 528 -33.41 5.44 -1.02
CA ASP A 528 -34.50 4.57 -1.45
C ASP A 528 -35.58 4.47 -0.35
N GLY A 529 -36.80 4.87 -0.66
CA GLY A 529 -37.92 4.87 0.29
C GLY A 529 -38.21 3.48 0.87
N ALA A 530 -38.15 2.42 0.05
CA ALA A 530 -38.40 1.06 0.51
C ALA A 530 -37.28 0.57 1.47
N VAL A 531 -36.03 0.96 1.23
CA VAL A 531 -34.93 0.67 2.15
C VAL A 531 -35.13 1.42 3.47
N ARG A 532 -35.55 2.71 3.45
CA ARG A 532 -35.80 3.47 4.69
C ARG A 532 -36.95 2.88 5.51
N ASP A 533 -38.03 2.39 4.87
CA ASP A 533 -39.12 1.71 5.57
C ASP A 533 -38.62 0.39 6.21
N GLY A 534 -37.78 -0.34 5.54
CA GLY A 534 -37.11 -1.52 6.09
C GLY A 534 -36.21 -1.19 7.27
N LEU A 535 -35.38 -0.14 7.16
CA LEU A 535 -34.47 0.33 8.24
C LEU A 535 -35.28 0.76 9.49
N ARG A 536 -36.42 1.47 9.31
CA ARG A 536 -37.30 1.84 10.42
C ARG A 536 -37.82 0.62 11.16
N THR A 537 -38.21 -0.42 10.42
CA THR A 537 -38.64 -1.70 10.99
C THR A 537 -37.46 -2.40 11.73
N ALA A 538 -36.24 -2.19 11.27
CA ALA A 538 -35.00 -2.75 11.86
C ALA A 538 -34.42 -1.87 12.99
N GLY A 539 -35.07 -0.80 13.40
CA GLY A 539 -34.73 0.07 14.53
C GLY A 539 -33.93 1.33 14.17
N ILE A 540 -33.72 1.63 12.90
CA ILE A 540 -33.04 2.86 12.45
C ILE A 540 -34.06 3.73 11.71
N ASP A 541 -34.50 4.84 12.35
CA ASP A 541 -35.45 5.76 11.75
C ASP A 541 -34.77 6.99 11.17
N ILE A 542 -34.64 7.02 9.84
CA ILE A 542 -34.08 8.15 9.11
C ILE A 542 -35.20 9.20 8.88
N PRO A 543 -35.01 10.44 9.37
CA PRO A 543 -36.00 11.51 9.18
C PRO A 543 -36.31 11.76 7.70
N THR A 544 -37.53 12.13 7.40
CA THR A 544 -37.98 12.38 6.00
C THR A 544 -37.30 13.58 5.36
N ASP A 545 -36.78 14.51 6.16
CA ASP A 545 -36.03 15.68 5.74
C ASP A 545 -34.52 15.43 5.63
N THR A 546 -34.04 14.21 5.94
CA THR A 546 -32.64 13.83 5.77
C THR A 546 -32.34 13.42 4.32
N LEU A 547 -31.35 14.04 3.73
CA LEU A 547 -30.84 13.74 2.38
C LEU A 547 -29.42 13.21 2.44
N PHE A 548 -29.18 12.03 1.86
CA PHE A 548 -27.80 11.51 1.66
C PHE A 548 -27.26 12.04 0.34
N LEU A 549 -26.22 12.88 0.41
CA LEU A 549 -25.61 13.59 -0.72
C LEU A 549 -24.24 12.97 -1.06
N PRO A 550 -24.06 12.32 -2.22
CA PRO A 550 -22.78 11.76 -2.58
C PRO A 550 -21.79 12.84 -3.04
N ALA A 551 -20.53 12.67 -2.68
CA ALA A 551 -19.47 13.60 -3.00
C ALA A 551 -18.12 12.91 -3.25
N LEU A 552 -17.19 13.63 -3.90
CA LEU A 552 -15.80 13.23 -4.10
C LEU A 552 -14.87 14.37 -3.68
N HIS A 553 -14.00 14.11 -2.72
CA HIS A 553 -12.90 14.99 -2.35
C HIS A 553 -11.68 14.71 -3.21
N HIS A 554 -11.24 15.69 -3.98
CA HIS A 554 -10.03 15.65 -4.79
C HIS A 554 -8.84 16.04 -3.93
N THR A 555 -8.07 15.07 -3.45
CA THR A 555 -7.00 15.28 -2.46
C THR A 555 -5.86 16.15 -2.97
N THR A 556 -5.62 16.17 -4.28
CA THR A 556 -4.58 16.99 -4.91
C THR A 556 -4.94 18.46 -4.99
N THR A 557 -6.25 18.79 -5.04
CA THR A 557 -6.74 20.18 -5.20
C THR A 557 -7.54 20.69 -4.01
N ASP A 558 -7.94 19.79 -3.08
CA ASP A 558 -8.89 20.05 -1.99
C ASP A 558 -10.21 20.69 -2.48
N GLU A 559 -10.62 20.29 -3.69
CA GLU A 559 -11.95 20.57 -4.21
C GLU A 559 -12.88 19.39 -3.90
N VAL A 560 -14.15 19.67 -3.72
CA VAL A 560 -15.18 18.64 -3.51
C VAL A 560 -16.23 18.74 -4.61
N THR A 561 -16.37 17.66 -5.38
CA THR A 561 -17.45 17.50 -6.35
C THR A 561 -18.67 16.92 -5.66
N LEU A 562 -19.80 17.62 -5.70
CA LEU A 562 -21.10 17.10 -5.27
C LEU A 562 -21.81 16.46 -6.46
N PHE A 563 -22.38 15.26 -6.26
CA PHE A 563 -23.16 14.54 -7.29
C PHE A 563 -24.68 14.77 -7.08
N ASP A 564 -25.08 16.03 -6.93
CA ASP A 564 -26.47 16.42 -6.69
C ASP A 564 -27.42 16.06 -7.83
N GLN A 565 -26.89 15.88 -9.05
CA GLN A 565 -27.67 15.35 -10.18
C GLN A 565 -28.19 13.91 -9.97
N ASP A 566 -27.58 13.14 -9.06
CA ASP A 566 -28.00 11.74 -8.80
C ASP A 566 -29.25 11.67 -7.92
N ILE A 567 -29.57 12.73 -7.19
CA ILE A 567 -30.65 12.75 -6.16
C ILE A 567 -31.89 13.54 -6.58
N GLY A 568 -31.88 14.12 -7.77
CA GLY A 568 -33.02 14.91 -8.26
C GLY A 568 -33.13 16.28 -7.59
N LYS A 569 -34.04 17.13 -8.10
CA LYS A 569 -34.30 18.46 -7.53
C LYS A 569 -35.16 18.33 -6.29
N GLY A 570 -34.55 18.51 -5.12
CA GLY A 570 -35.20 18.41 -3.81
C GLY A 570 -35.42 19.75 -3.13
N ALA A 571 -36.03 19.68 -1.94
CA ALA A 571 -36.37 20.84 -1.09
C ALA A 571 -35.13 21.49 -0.44
N GLN A 572 -33.96 20.82 -0.44
CA GLN A 572 -32.71 21.26 0.26
C GLN A 572 -31.75 22.07 -0.64
N ALA A 573 -32.26 22.77 -1.65
CA ALA A 573 -31.38 23.50 -2.59
C ALA A 573 -30.57 24.63 -1.92
N GLU A 574 -31.14 25.29 -0.91
CA GLU A 574 -30.46 26.35 -0.14
C GLU A 574 -29.37 25.76 0.76
N GLU A 575 -29.66 24.64 1.44
CA GLU A 575 -28.72 23.94 2.31
C GLU A 575 -27.52 23.39 1.51
N ILE A 576 -27.77 22.86 0.31
CA ILE A 576 -26.70 22.40 -0.60
C ILE A 576 -25.83 23.58 -1.07
N GLU A 577 -26.41 24.73 -1.35
CA GLU A 577 -25.65 25.91 -1.75
C GLU A 577 -24.81 26.47 -0.59
N ASN A 578 -25.35 26.49 0.62
CA ASN A 578 -24.57 26.82 1.82
C ASN A 578 -23.42 25.85 2.02
N LEU A 579 -23.66 24.54 1.87
CA LEU A 579 -22.64 23.51 1.94
C LEU A 579 -21.52 23.74 0.89
N ARG A 580 -21.87 24.10 -0.36
CA ARG A 580 -20.88 24.47 -1.38
C ARG A 580 -19.96 25.61 -0.93
N GLY A 581 -20.54 26.62 -0.30
CA GLY A 581 -19.76 27.74 0.26
C GLY A 581 -18.78 27.30 1.35
N TRP A 582 -19.21 26.44 2.26
CA TRP A 582 -18.37 25.88 3.32
C TRP A 582 -17.26 24.98 2.75
N LEU A 583 -17.57 24.12 1.80
CA LEU A 583 -16.60 23.24 1.14
C LEU A 583 -15.52 24.05 0.40
N GLN A 584 -15.90 25.12 -0.31
CA GLN A 584 -14.93 26.00 -0.97
C GLN A 584 -14.00 26.71 0.02
N SER A 585 -14.56 27.14 1.17
CA SER A 585 -13.80 27.80 2.22
C SER A 585 -12.84 26.83 2.92
N ALA A 586 -13.32 25.62 3.23
CA ALA A 586 -12.51 24.55 3.78
C ALA A 586 -11.37 24.17 2.84
N GLY A 587 -11.65 24.01 1.54
CA GLY A 587 -10.63 23.72 0.53
C GLY A 587 -9.54 24.80 0.43
N ARG A 588 -9.89 26.10 0.56
CA ARG A 588 -8.88 27.16 0.62
C ARG A 588 -7.99 27.05 1.85
N LEU A 589 -8.56 26.75 3.02
CA LEU A 589 -7.80 26.56 4.27
C LEU A 589 -6.87 25.35 4.17
N ALA A 590 -7.38 24.22 3.70
CA ALA A 590 -6.61 22.99 3.54
C ALA A 590 -5.43 23.18 2.57
N ARG A 591 -5.65 23.84 1.42
CA ARG A 591 -4.58 24.18 0.47
C ARG A 591 -3.55 25.11 1.08
N ALA A 592 -3.96 26.11 1.85
CA ALA A 592 -3.04 27.02 2.50
C ALA A 592 -2.11 26.30 3.48
N GLU A 593 -2.65 25.41 4.31
CA GLU A 593 -1.86 24.59 5.25
C GLU A 593 -0.91 23.63 4.52
N ARG A 594 -1.33 23.05 3.39
CA ARG A 594 -0.50 22.10 2.64
C ARG A 594 0.57 22.74 1.77
N ALA A 595 0.38 24.01 1.36
CA ALA A 595 1.30 24.70 0.45
C ALA A 595 2.71 24.79 1.03
N ASP A 596 2.85 25.10 2.31
CA ASP A 596 4.15 25.24 2.99
C ASP A 596 4.97 23.95 3.02
N ARG A 597 4.31 22.81 2.84
CA ARG A 597 4.96 21.48 2.85
C ARG A 597 5.37 20.99 1.45
N LEU A 598 4.90 21.65 0.39
CA LEU A 598 5.19 21.22 -0.99
C LEU A 598 6.30 22.09 -1.62
N PRO A 599 7.36 21.48 -2.15
CA PRO A 599 8.43 22.21 -2.80
C PRO A 599 7.90 23.14 -3.89
N ARG A 600 8.34 24.40 -3.92
CA ARG A 600 7.95 25.41 -4.90
C ARG A 600 6.46 25.81 -4.87
N ALA A 601 5.72 25.46 -3.83
CA ALA A 601 4.38 26.00 -3.59
C ALA A 601 4.49 27.14 -2.57
N THR A 602 3.93 28.30 -2.89
CA THR A 602 3.93 29.51 -2.03
C THR A 602 2.53 30.03 -1.77
N LYS A 603 1.55 29.55 -2.53
CA LYS A 603 0.16 30.00 -2.49
C LYS A 603 -0.78 28.82 -2.62
N SER A 604 -1.97 28.98 -2.07
CA SER A 604 -3.09 28.03 -2.23
C SER A 604 -3.34 27.64 -3.70
N ASP A 605 -3.24 28.60 -4.63
CA ASP A 605 -3.48 28.37 -6.07
C ASP A 605 -2.39 27.52 -6.73
N ASP A 606 -1.18 27.50 -6.19
CA ASP A 606 -0.10 26.66 -6.70
C ASP A 606 -0.45 25.16 -6.56
N ILE A 607 -1.20 24.80 -5.53
CA ILE A 607 -1.65 23.42 -5.28
C ILE A 607 -2.54 22.93 -6.43
N ALA A 608 -3.58 23.66 -6.79
CA ALA A 608 -4.49 23.27 -7.88
C ALA A 608 -3.76 23.18 -9.24
N ARG A 609 -2.82 24.11 -9.49
CA ARG A 609 -2.03 24.09 -10.73
C ARG A 609 -1.15 22.84 -10.86
N ARG A 610 -0.59 22.34 -9.76
CA ARG A 610 0.27 21.15 -9.76
C ARG A 610 -0.47 19.89 -10.23
N ALA A 611 -1.75 19.74 -9.90
CA ALA A 611 -2.57 18.58 -10.29
C ALA A 611 -2.70 18.45 -11.82
N VAL A 612 -2.64 19.56 -12.54
CA VAL A 612 -2.77 19.63 -14.01
C VAL A 612 -1.44 19.85 -14.75
N ASP A 613 -0.33 20.04 -14.03
CA ASP A 613 0.99 20.20 -14.60
C ASP A 613 1.56 18.86 -15.04
N TRP A 614 1.77 18.71 -16.35
CA TRP A 614 2.29 17.48 -16.97
C TRP A 614 3.72 17.12 -16.49
N ALA A 615 4.51 18.12 -16.05
CA ALA A 615 5.87 17.95 -15.57
C ALA A 615 5.96 17.80 -14.04
N GLU A 616 4.84 17.87 -13.32
CA GLU A 616 4.87 17.82 -11.86
C GLU A 616 5.07 16.39 -11.33
N LEU A 617 6.15 16.19 -10.61
CA LEU A 617 6.50 14.91 -9.99
C LEU A 617 5.74 14.64 -8.70
N ARG A 618 5.35 15.71 -8.00
CA ARG A 618 4.68 15.69 -6.70
C ARG A 618 3.43 16.56 -6.74
N PRO A 619 2.33 16.08 -7.29
CA PRO A 619 1.06 16.83 -7.20
C PRO A 619 0.63 16.98 -5.74
N GLU A 620 0.91 15.98 -4.92
CA GLU A 620 0.76 15.97 -3.46
C GLU A 620 1.77 15.00 -2.83
N TRP A 621 1.81 14.98 -1.49
CA TRP A 621 2.59 13.99 -0.74
C TRP A 621 1.86 12.65 -0.56
N GLY A 622 0.60 12.55 -0.93
CA GLY A 622 -0.21 11.36 -0.65
C GLY A 622 -0.29 11.09 0.86
N LEU A 623 0.02 9.87 1.26
CA LEU A 623 -0.03 9.45 2.66
C LEU A 623 1.34 9.55 3.37
N ALA A 624 2.33 10.24 2.78
CA ALA A 624 3.62 10.45 3.43
C ALA A 624 3.45 11.11 4.81
N GLY A 625 4.14 10.54 5.81
CA GLY A 625 4.04 10.96 7.20
C GLY A 625 2.93 10.30 7.99
N CYS A 626 2.13 9.37 7.39
CA CYS A 626 1.16 8.57 8.14
C CYS A 626 1.86 7.78 9.25
N ARG A 627 1.34 7.86 10.46
CA ARG A 627 1.96 7.23 11.64
C ARG A 627 0.97 6.80 12.71
N THR A 628 -0.31 7.20 12.61
CA THR A 628 -1.30 6.92 13.64
C THR A 628 -2.63 6.51 13.00
N PHE A 629 -3.30 5.55 13.62
CA PHE A 629 -4.69 5.21 13.36
C PHE A 629 -5.47 5.40 14.67
N ILE A 630 -6.53 6.20 14.66
CA ILE A 630 -7.34 6.48 15.86
C ILE A 630 -8.77 6.01 15.58
N ALA A 631 -9.26 5.06 16.39
CA ALA A 631 -10.65 4.64 16.43
C ALA A 631 -11.28 5.15 17.73
N ALA A 632 -11.98 6.25 17.65
CA ALA A 632 -12.62 6.90 18.79
C ALA A 632 -13.75 7.83 18.32
N SER A 633 -14.55 8.33 19.24
CA SER A 633 -15.50 9.40 18.94
C SER A 633 -14.77 10.63 18.39
N ARG A 634 -15.35 11.30 17.37
CA ARG A 634 -14.72 12.47 16.73
C ARG A 634 -14.37 13.58 17.73
N ASN A 635 -15.13 13.72 18.78
CA ASN A 635 -14.89 14.73 19.83
C ASN A 635 -13.55 14.55 20.57
N ARG A 636 -12.88 13.40 20.45
CA ARG A 636 -11.53 13.18 21.00
C ARG A 636 -10.43 13.89 20.19
N THR A 637 -10.72 14.22 18.94
CA THR A 637 -9.74 14.73 17.98
C THR A 637 -10.21 15.97 17.20
N ASP A 638 -11.44 16.46 17.42
CA ASP A 638 -11.94 17.65 16.76
C ASP A 638 -11.10 18.88 17.15
N GLY A 639 -10.71 19.69 16.17
CA GLY A 639 -9.83 20.84 16.43
C GLY A 639 -8.37 20.52 16.74
N VAL A 640 -8.00 19.26 17.00
CA VAL A 640 -6.59 18.87 17.18
C VAL A 640 -5.88 18.83 15.82
N GLY A 641 -4.78 19.57 15.68
CA GLY A 641 -3.97 19.60 14.47
C GLY A 641 -3.08 18.35 14.33
N LEU A 642 -3.56 17.33 13.62
CA LEU A 642 -2.80 16.09 13.39
C LEU A 642 -1.95 16.13 12.12
N ALA A 643 -1.94 17.28 11.43
CA ALA A 643 -1.09 17.57 10.26
C ALA A 643 -1.22 16.58 9.08
N GLY A 644 -2.39 15.97 8.89
CA GLY A 644 -2.61 14.96 7.84
C GLY A 644 -1.76 13.70 8.04
N ARG A 645 -1.56 13.25 9.29
CA ARG A 645 -0.71 12.11 9.62
C ARG A 645 -1.46 10.97 10.31
N SER A 646 -2.76 11.13 10.53
CA SER A 646 -3.59 10.19 11.27
C SER A 646 -4.78 9.72 10.43
N PHE A 647 -4.99 8.42 10.39
CA PHE A 647 -6.24 7.82 9.94
C PHE A 647 -7.27 7.98 11.07
N LEU A 648 -8.39 8.61 10.81
CA LEU A 648 -9.40 8.91 11.83
C LEU A 648 -10.69 8.16 11.57
N HIS A 649 -10.91 7.06 12.27
CA HIS A 649 -12.14 6.27 12.23
C HIS A 649 -13.07 6.70 13.36
N SER A 650 -14.31 7.09 13.03
CA SER A 650 -15.31 7.39 14.05
C SER A 650 -15.82 6.09 14.66
N TYR A 651 -15.77 6.00 16.00
CA TYR A 651 -16.19 4.81 16.73
C TYR A 651 -16.63 5.18 18.15
N ASP A 652 -17.76 4.61 18.57
CA ASP A 652 -18.23 4.64 19.96
C ASP A 652 -18.50 3.21 20.43
N TRP A 653 -17.62 2.69 21.27
CA TRP A 653 -17.69 1.33 21.77
C TRP A 653 -18.93 1.08 22.65
N ARG A 654 -19.49 2.13 23.25
CA ARG A 654 -20.67 2.03 24.10
C ARG A 654 -21.94 1.75 23.29
N ALA A 655 -21.95 2.17 22.03
CA ALA A 655 -23.03 1.91 21.08
C ALA A 655 -22.84 0.61 20.29
N ASP A 656 -21.67 -0.05 20.39
CA ASP A 656 -21.35 -1.28 19.68
C ASP A 656 -21.71 -2.51 20.50
N GLU A 657 -23.00 -2.87 20.52
CA GLU A 657 -23.48 -4.06 21.23
C GLU A 657 -22.85 -5.33 20.64
N GLY A 658 -22.10 -6.06 21.48
CA GLY A 658 -21.38 -7.27 21.07
C GLY A 658 -20.02 -7.01 20.38
N LEU A 659 -19.57 -5.76 20.25
CA LEU A 659 -18.26 -5.35 19.80
C LEU A 659 -17.91 -5.79 18.35
N GLY A 660 -18.94 -5.98 17.52
CA GLY A 660 -18.78 -6.42 16.13
C GLY A 660 -18.13 -5.35 15.25
N VAL A 661 -18.37 -4.07 15.51
CA VAL A 661 -17.74 -2.96 14.80
C VAL A 661 -16.26 -2.86 15.20
N LEU A 662 -15.94 -3.05 16.48
CA LEU A 662 -14.54 -3.10 16.94
C LEU A 662 -13.75 -4.22 16.24
N GLU A 663 -14.33 -5.41 16.17
CA GLU A 663 -13.73 -6.55 15.48
C GLU A 663 -13.48 -6.23 14.01
N LEU A 664 -14.45 -5.62 13.33
CA LEU A 664 -14.30 -5.16 11.95
C LEU A 664 -13.18 -4.13 11.81
N ILE A 665 -13.10 -3.14 12.71
CA ILE A 665 -12.06 -2.09 12.70
C ILE A 665 -10.67 -2.71 12.83
N MET A 666 -10.48 -3.62 13.78
CA MET A 666 -9.18 -4.24 14.04
C MET A 666 -8.75 -5.19 12.91
N THR A 667 -9.67 -5.86 12.25
CA THR A 667 -9.39 -6.89 11.24
C THR A 667 -9.37 -6.37 9.80
N ALA A 668 -9.92 -5.19 9.51
CA ALA A 668 -9.94 -4.63 8.16
C ALA A 668 -9.35 -3.21 8.07
N PRO A 669 -9.92 -2.11 8.56
CA PRO A 669 -9.33 -0.78 8.48
C PRO A 669 -7.92 -0.68 9.04
N VAL A 670 -7.64 -1.28 10.19
CA VAL A 670 -6.30 -1.32 10.80
C VAL A 670 -5.31 -2.05 9.90
N VAL A 671 -5.70 -3.20 9.34
CA VAL A 671 -4.84 -3.97 8.44
C VAL A 671 -4.54 -3.19 7.16
N VAL A 672 -5.53 -2.54 6.55
CA VAL A 672 -5.29 -1.68 5.37
C VAL A 672 -4.38 -0.51 5.69
N ALA A 673 -4.59 0.17 6.82
CA ALA A 673 -3.73 1.27 7.27
C ALA A 673 -2.29 0.79 7.56
N SER A 674 -2.13 -0.42 8.09
CA SER A 674 -0.81 -1.03 8.31
C SER A 674 -0.07 -1.27 6.99
N TRP A 675 -0.75 -1.75 5.96
CA TRP A 675 -0.16 -1.95 4.63
C TRP A 675 0.36 -0.63 4.06
N ILE A 676 -0.43 0.42 4.17
CA ILE A 676 -0.04 1.76 3.72
C ILE A 676 1.19 2.25 4.49
N SER A 677 1.12 2.23 5.82
CA SER A 677 2.20 2.71 6.69
C SER A 677 3.51 1.96 6.44
N LEU A 678 3.45 0.63 6.38
CA LEU A 678 4.63 -0.21 6.16
C LEU A 678 5.19 -0.10 4.74
N GLN A 679 4.35 0.20 3.72
CA GLN A 679 4.86 0.50 2.38
C GLN A 679 5.66 1.81 2.38
N TYR A 680 5.13 2.87 2.98
CA TYR A 680 5.85 4.14 3.12
C TYR A 680 7.13 3.97 3.94
N TYR A 681 7.05 3.22 5.04
CA TYR A 681 8.20 2.86 5.87
C TYR A 681 9.28 2.14 5.06
N GLY A 682 8.93 1.03 4.40
CA GLY A 682 9.88 0.22 3.63
C GLY A 682 10.49 0.98 2.44
N SER A 683 9.68 1.79 1.73
CA SER A 683 10.19 2.65 0.63
C SER A 683 11.15 3.72 1.11
N THR A 684 11.08 4.11 2.39
CA THR A 684 11.97 5.10 3.00
C THR A 684 13.28 4.47 3.49
N VAL A 685 13.21 3.39 4.26
CA VAL A 685 14.39 2.79 4.91
C VAL A 685 15.17 1.84 4.00
N ALA A 686 14.51 1.19 3.06
CA ALA A 686 15.13 0.25 2.10
C ALA A 686 14.71 0.56 0.65
N PRO A 687 15.00 1.76 0.11
CA PRO A 687 14.51 2.21 -1.19
C PRO A 687 15.03 1.37 -2.37
N LYS A 688 16.18 0.71 -2.22
CA LYS A 688 16.73 -0.20 -3.24
C LYS A 688 15.89 -1.48 -3.38
N LEU A 689 15.27 -1.93 -2.29
CA LEU A 689 14.53 -3.17 -2.22
C LEU A 689 13.01 -2.94 -2.37
N PHE A 690 12.49 -1.91 -1.70
CA PHE A 690 11.05 -1.64 -1.57
C PHE A 690 10.64 -0.27 -2.11
N GLY A 691 11.52 0.41 -2.85
CA GLY A 691 11.25 1.71 -3.45
C GLY A 691 11.07 1.67 -4.95
N GLY A 692 10.26 2.58 -5.48
CA GLY A 692 9.97 2.75 -6.90
C GLY A 692 11.09 3.45 -7.70
N GLY A 693 12.22 3.76 -7.09
CA GLY A 693 13.33 4.47 -7.75
C GLY A 693 13.03 5.94 -8.03
N ASN A 694 13.72 6.50 -9.03
CA ASN A 694 13.60 7.91 -9.41
C ASN A 694 12.51 8.10 -10.47
N LYS A 695 11.45 8.79 -10.13
CA LYS A 695 10.29 9.05 -10.99
C LYS A 695 10.64 9.75 -12.32
N LEU A 696 11.74 10.52 -12.35
CA LEU A 696 12.24 11.16 -13.58
C LEU A 696 12.70 10.17 -14.64
N LEU A 697 13.07 8.95 -14.23
CA LEU A 697 13.62 7.91 -15.11
C LEU A 697 12.60 6.81 -15.42
N HIS A 698 11.36 6.92 -14.95
CA HIS A 698 10.35 5.89 -15.10
C HIS A 698 9.93 5.66 -16.54
N ASN A 699 10.02 4.42 -16.96
CA ASN A 699 9.38 3.89 -18.16
C ASN A 699 8.37 2.82 -17.76
N VAL A 700 7.15 2.91 -18.27
CA VAL A 700 6.09 1.91 -18.04
C VAL A 700 6.41 0.65 -18.82
N VAL A 701 6.34 -0.49 -18.16
CA VAL A 701 6.60 -1.80 -18.75
C VAL A 701 5.36 -2.67 -18.61
N GLY A 702 4.87 -3.16 -19.74
CA GLY A 702 3.80 -4.13 -19.82
C GLY A 702 2.45 -3.70 -19.24
N GLY A 703 2.27 -2.43 -18.80
CA GLY A 703 1.13 -1.97 -18.02
C GLY A 703 1.18 -2.42 -16.56
N ILE A 704 2.24 -3.12 -16.14
CA ILE A 704 2.39 -3.76 -14.83
C ILE A 704 3.07 -2.83 -13.83
N GLY A 705 4.17 -2.20 -14.24
CA GLY A 705 5.01 -1.40 -13.36
C GLY A 705 5.96 -0.51 -14.14
N VAL A 706 7.00 -0.03 -13.46
CA VAL A 706 8.00 0.87 -14.03
C VAL A 706 9.41 0.29 -13.88
N VAL A 707 10.28 0.66 -14.84
CA VAL A 707 11.71 0.49 -14.76
C VAL A 707 12.38 1.85 -14.84
N GLU A 708 13.62 1.98 -14.34
CA GLU A 708 14.41 3.20 -14.53
C GLU A 708 15.22 3.09 -15.82
N GLY A 709 15.02 4.03 -16.74
CA GLY A 709 15.66 3.98 -18.05
C GLY A 709 15.08 2.92 -18.99
N ASN A 710 15.92 2.30 -19.81
CA ASN A 710 15.50 1.40 -20.87
C ASN A 710 15.59 -0.09 -20.52
N GLY A 711 15.96 -0.44 -19.29
CA GLY A 711 16.14 -1.81 -18.85
C GLY A 711 16.29 -1.92 -17.35
N GLY A 712 16.63 -3.11 -16.87
CA GLY A 712 16.84 -3.39 -15.46
C GLY A 712 15.64 -4.01 -14.75
N SER A 713 15.69 -4.01 -13.44
CA SER A 713 14.65 -4.61 -12.60
C SER A 713 13.38 -3.78 -12.59
N LEU A 714 12.23 -4.45 -12.61
CA LEU A 714 10.94 -3.83 -12.32
C LEU A 714 10.96 -3.26 -10.90
N ARG A 715 10.59 -1.98 -10.76
CA ARG A 715 10.66 -1.29 -9.47
C ARG A 715 9.38 -1.47 -8.67
N PRO A 716 9.45 -2.01 -7.45
CA PRO A 716 8.30 -2.06 -6.54
C PRO A 716 8.18 -0.79 -5.70
N GLY A 717 7.01 -0.61 -5.08
CA GLY A 717 6.82 0.41 -4.05
C GLY A 717 6.79 1.85 -4.54
N LEU A 718 7.03 2.78 -3.62
CA LEU A 718 6.88 4.20 -3.87
C LEU A 718 8.17 4.82 -4.44
N PRO A 719 8.06 5.73 -5.42
CA PRO A 719 9.24 6.45 -5.92
C PRO A 719 9.81 7.38 -4.84
N TRP A 720 11.09 7.67 -4.95
CA TRP A 720 11.82 8.58 -4.06
C TRP A 720 11.09 9.90 -3.83
N GLN A 721 10.52 10.45 -4.88
CA GLN A 721 9.78 11.71 -4.84
C GLN A 721 8.49 11.66 -4.00
N SER A 722 8.00 10.50 -3.64
CA SER A 722 6.83 10.35 -2.75
C SER A 722 7.18 10.39 -1.26
N VAL A 723 8.45 10.24 -0.90
CA VAL A 723 8.90 10.16 0.50
C VAL A 723 9.98 11.19 0.86
N HIS A 724 10.55 11.89 -0.13
CA HIS A 724 11.68 12.82 0.05
C HIS A 724 11.53 14.05 -0.86
N ASP A 725 11.81 15.25 -0.37
CA ASP A 725 11.69 16.51 -1.13
C ASP A 725 12.92 16.89 -1.94
N GLY A 726 14.02 16.22 -1.73
CA GLY A 726 15.36 16.49 -2.28
C GLY A 726 16.37 16.83 -1.20
N GLU A 727 15.93 17.37 -0.07
CA GLU A 727 16.76 17.73 1.08
C GLU A 727 16.40 16.90 2.33
N ASN A 728 15.11 16.68 2.57
CA ASN A 728 14.60 16.06 3.78
C ASN A 728 13.62 14.93 3.48
N LEU A 729 13.54 13.95 4.39
CA LEU A 729 12.49 12.96 4.41
C LEU A 729 11.14 13.63 4.72
N GLN A 730 10.14 13.40 3.90
CA GLN A 730 8.75 13.80 4.11
C GLN A 730 7.92 12.72 4.77
N HIS A 731 8.35 11.46 4.63
CA HIS A 731 7.86 10.37 5.44
C HIS A 731 8.90 10.02 6.50
N GLU A 732 8.60 10.32 7.75
CA GLU A 732 9.37 9.85 8.88
C GLU A 732 9.09 8.35 9.05
N PRO A 733 10.11 7.48 9.02
CA PRO A 733 9.91 6.03 9.09
C PRO A 733 9.56 5.57 10.51
N LEU A 734 8.30 5.69 10.85
CA LEU A 734 7.69 5.22 12.09
C LEU A 734 6.67 4.14 11.78
N ARG A 735 6.63 3.09 12.58
CA ARG A 735 5.59 2.07 12.50
C ARG A 735 4.28 2.61 13.06
N LEU A 736 3.16 2.15 12.52
CA LEU A 736 1.85 2.68 12.83
C LEU A 736 1.47 2.46 14.31
N SER A 737 1.06 3.53 14.98
CA SER A 737 0.44 3.47 16.30
C SER A 737 -1.08 3.43 16.15
N VAL A 738 -1.69 2.32 16.54
CA VAL A 738 -3.13 2.10 16.52
C VAL A 738 -3.67 2.45 17.90
N ILE A 739 -4.55 3.44 17.98
CA ILE A 739 -5.16 3.95 19.20
C ILE A 739 -6.65 3.67 19.14
N ILE A 740 -7.19 2.99 20.13
CA ILE A 740 -8.60 2.59 20.17
C ILE A 740 -9.20 2.97 21.52
N GLU A 741 -10.32 3.71 21.49
CA GLU A 741 -11.17 3.96 22.68
C GLU A 741 -12.09 2.76 22.84
N ALA A 742 -11.64 1.75 23.60
CA ALA A 742 -12.41 0.56 23.95
C ALA A 742 -11.82 -0.14 25.18
N PRO A 743 -12.56 -1.00 25.90
CA PRO A 743 -12.04 -1.83 26.98
C PRO A 743 -10.95 -2.77 26.48
N ILE A 744 -9.89 -2.92 27.27
CA ILE A 744 -8.75 -3.82 26.98
C ILE A 744 -9.22 -5.26 26.74
N GLU A 745 -10.16 -5.74 27.57
CA GLU A 745 -10.71 -7.09 27.51
C GLU A 745 -11.39 -7.36 26.15
N ALA A 746 -12.05 -6.33 25.60
CA ALA A 746 -12.67 -6.41 24.27
C ALA A 746 -11.62 -6.59 23.16
N MET A 747 -10.55 -5.79 23.21
CA MET A 747 -9.44 -5.91 22.27
C MET A 747 -8.71 -7.24 22.41
N ASN A 748 -8.46 -7.71 23.62
CA ASN A 748 -7.84 -9.00 23.87
C ASN A 748 -8.66 -10.15 23.28
N GLY A 749 -9.97 -10.16 23.52
CA GLY A 749 -10.85 -11.18 22.95
C GLY A 749 -10.85 -11.22 21.41
N ILE A 750 -10.64 -10.08 20.73
CA ILE A 750 -10.48 -10.02 19.28
C ILE A 750 -9.11 -10.56 18.87
N LEU A 751 -8.03 -10.17 19.55
CA LEU A 751 -6.68 -10.65 19.25
C LEU A 751 -6.56 -12.18 19.42
N GLU A 752 -7.24 -12.77 20.40
CA GLU A 752 -7.27 -14.23 20.58
C GLU A 752 -7.93 -14.94 19.39
N ARG A 753 -8.97 -14.36 18.80
CA ARG A 753 -9.66 -14.97 17.64
C ARG A 753 -8.94 -14.73 16.31
N HIS A 754 -8.11 -13.68 16.20
CA HIS A 754 -7.46 -13.25 14.98
C HIS A 754 -5.93 -13.26 15.09
N SER A 755 -5.34 -14.46 15.02
CA SER A 755 -3.90 -14.69 15.22
C SER A 755 -3.02 -13.83 14.29
N GLY A 756 -3.43 -13.60 13.05
CA GLY A 756 -2.68 -12.74 12.11
C GLY A 756 -2.66 -11.27 12.53
N VAL A 757 -3.74 -10.75 13.12
CA VAL A 757 -3.78 -9.39 13.69
C VAL A 757 -2.95 -9.33 14.98
N LYS A 758 -3.07 -10.36 15.84
CA LYS A 758 -2.26 -10.48 17.05
C LYS A 758 -0.77 -10.47 16.71
N ALA A 759 -0.33 -11.22 15.69
CA ALA A 759 1.06 -11.28 15.27
C ALA A 759 1.63 -9.91 14.85
N LEU A 760 0.83 -9.03 14.25
CA LEU A 760 1.26 -7.66 13.92
C LEU A 760 1.67 -6.86 15.16
N PHE A 761 0.97 -7.04 16.27
CA PHE A 761 1.26 -6.34 17.53
C PHE A 761 2.32 -7.07 18.35
N ASP A 762 2.23 -8.39 18.50
CA ASP A 762 3.20 -9.20 19.23
C ASP A 762 4.62 -9.06 18.67
N ASN A 763 4.74 -9.04 17.35
CA ASN A 763 6.02 -8.93 16.64
C ASN A 763 6.44 -7.48 16.37
N ARG A 764 5.69 -6.51 16.90
CA ARG A 764 6.00 -5.07 16.82
C ARG A 764 6.08 -4.52 15.41
N TRP A 765 5.25 -5.04 14.50
CA TRP A 765 5.01 -4.40 13.21
C TRP A 765 4.10 -3.18 13.34
N LEU A 766 3.25 -3.18 14.37
CA LEU A 766 2.38 -2.08 14.79
C LEU A 766 2.44 -1.93 16.32
N HIS A 767 2.02 -0.77 16.79
CA HIS A 767 1.77 -0.53 18.22
C HIS A 767 0.26 -0.45 18.47
N LEU A 768 -0.23 -1.05 19.57
CA LEU A 768 -1.62 -0.92 19.99
C LEU A 768 -1.68 -0.17 21.31
N ILE A 769 -2.56 0.82 21.38
CA ILE A 769 -2.73 1.70 22.54
C ILE A 769 -4.22 1.81 22.88
N ALA A 770 -4.58 1.59 24.12
CA ALA A 770 -5.93 1.84 24.60
C ALA A 770 -6.06 3.29 25.09
N MET A 771 -7.06 3.98 24.57
CA MET A 771 -7.51 5.28 25.04
C MET A 771 -8.58 5.06 26.11
N ASP A 772 -8.49 5.77 27.23
CA ASP A 772 -9.46 5.70 28.30
C ASP A 772 -10.69 6.59 28.05
N GLU A 773 -11.62 6.57 29.01
CA GLU A 773 -12.87 7.35 28.93
C GLU A 773 -12.67 8.87 28.99
N ASN A 774 -11.52 9.34 29.42
CA ASN A 774 -11.16 10.76 29.46
C ASN A 774 -10.53 11.22 28.13
N GLY A 775 -10.09 10.26 27.30
CA GLY A 775 -9.36 10.52 26.07
C GLY A 775 -7.85 10.46 26.22
N ASP A 776 -7.36 10.00 27.35
CA ASP A 776 -5.93 9.85 27.62
C ASP A 776 -5.42 8.52 27.04
N LEU A 777 -4.18 8.51 26.56
CA LEU A 777 -3.49 7.29 26.15
C LEU A 777 -3.05 6.54 27.41
N ALA A 778 -3.86 5.58 27.83
CA ALA A 778 -3.73 4.98 29.16
C ALA A 778 -2.87 3.71 29.19
N TRP A 779 -2.99 2.86 28.19
CA TRP A 779 -2.34 1.56 28.17
C TRP A 779 -1.73 1.25 26.81
N ARG A 780 -0.53 0.66 26.83
CA ARG A 780 0.13 0.15 25.63
C ARG A 780 0.16 -1.37 25.67
N TYR A 781 -0.25 -2.00 24.59
CA TYR A 781 -0.08 -3.43 24.39
C TYR A 781 1.40 -3.79 24.32
N HIS A 782 1.79 -4.77 25.09
CA HIS A 782 3.17 -5.24 25.13
C HIS A 782 3.37 -6.46 24.24
N ARG A 783 2.76 -7.59 24.60
CA ARG A 783 2.81 -8.88 23.92
C ARG A 783 1.90 -9.87 24.64
N ASP A 784 1.44 -10.93 23.94
CA ASP A 784 0.71 -12.05 24.56
C ASP A 784 -0.44 -11.60 25.47
N LEU A 785 -1.19 -10.58 25.02
CA LEU A 785 -2.35 -9.96 25.70
C LEU A 785 -1.99 -9.19 27.00
N GLU A 786 -0.71 -8.92 27.21
CA GLU A 786 -0.26 -8.09 28.32
C GLU A 786 -0.25 -6.61 27.94
N TRP A 787 -0.62 -5.76 28.88
CA TRP A 787 -0.65 -4.31 28.74
C TRP A 787 0.16 -3.63 29.82
N VAL A 788 0.85 -2.57 29.43
CA VAL A 788 1.61 -1.75 30.38
C VAL A 788 1.00 -0.35 30.43
N PRO A 789 0.91 0.28 31.61
CA PRO A 789 0.41 1.64 31.73
C PRO A 789 1.33 2.62 30.99
N MET A 790 0.75 3.66 30.42
CA MET A 790 1.48 4.77 29.83
C MET A 790 1.51 5.95 30.80
N THR A 791 2.69 6.50 31.03
CA THR A 791 2.84 7.71 31.84
C THR A 791 2.72 8.93 30.92
N ASN A 792 1.70 9.77 31.17
CA ASN A 792 1.45 10.96 30.34
C ASN A 792 2.12 12.23 30.88
N ASN A 793 2.76 12.17 32.07
CA ASN A 793 3.35 13.34 32.72
C ASN A 793 4.87 13.44 32.50
N ALA A 794 5.33 14.58 31.98
CA ALA A 794 6.76 14.87 31.83
C ALA A 794 7.56 14.81 33.15
N GLU A 795 6.92 15.05 34.30
CA GLU A 795 7.53 14.95 35.63
C GLU A 795 7.76 13.50 36.05
N GLU A 796 6.85 12.58 35.74
CA GLU A 796 7.02 11.14 36.00
C GLU A 796 8.09 10.53 35.07
N HIS A 797 8.16 10.98 33.80
CA HIS A 797 9.22 10.57 32.89
C HIS A 797 10.63 10.98 33.36
N GLN A 798 10.76 12.12 34.05
CA GLN A 798 12.05 12.53 34.65
C GLN A 798 12.43 11.67 35.84
N THR A 799 11.45 11.15 36.57
CA THR A 799 11.70 10.26 37.74
C THR A 799 12.14 8.87 37.25
N ILE A 800 11.51 8.33 36.18
CA ILE A 800 11.90 7.04 35.59
C ILE A 800 13.32 7.09 35.00
N ALA A 801 13.72 8.22 34.47
CA ALA A 801 15.08 8.39 33.92
C ALA A 801 16.16 8.55 34.99
N ALA A 802 15.76 8.85 36.23
CA ALA A 802 16.68 9.02 37.38
C ALA A 802 16.88 7.72 38.18
N GLU A 803 15.99 6.74 38.09
CA GLU A 803 16.13 5.39 38.63
C GLU A 803 16.85 4.46 37.62
#